data_12eaf0a94e92954ac9ad03de0ab71234
#
_entry.id   12eaf0a94e92954ac9ad03de0ab71234
#
_cell.length_a   1.000
_cell.length_b   1.000
_cell.length_c   1.000
_cell.angle_alpha   90.00
_cell.angle_beta   90.00
_cell.angle_gamma   90.00
#
_symmetry.space_group_name_H-M   'P 1'
#
loop_
_entity.id
_entity.type
_entity.pdbx_description
1 polymer ?
#
loop_
_entity_poly.entity_id
_entity_poly.type
_entity_poly.pdbx_seq_one_letter_code
_entity_poly.pdbx_strand_id
1 'polypeptide(L)'
;MWRTAVIIGVTSALWAAGKQGLSIGSIMLPRLGCLQLALVAASIYITTGGYYTLWLAYKTLPRDLVGGIRFVKVQLTLKWALYRNTTVPKLFMKNVRKNPNKVALIFEGQTWTFAQMDEYSNRVGNFMVEQGYKHGDTVALFMHNRPEYVCIWLGCAKVGVVPALINFNLRQLPLIHSIKVADSKAIICGEDLQDATDAIREEVNLPVYVSGCGTAAPSLEGAKNLDSLLCASNPTPPPQIDSVSAKDKLIYIYTSGTTGMPKAAIIKHYRYLFFCTGVHYMIALGEDEVIYNPLPLYHSAGGMVGMGQVLIYNNTAVIRRKFSASQYWVESKKYGCTVAQYVGEICRYLLNTPEKPEDTQHKVRVMFGNGVRAQIWNQFTSRFNMPCIAEFYGATESISNIMNIEGKPGSCGFVSVLFRHAFPAYLIKIDEETGEPIRNKNGTCVLCKPGEAGEFVGIIKRNHPMRDFHGYADRNATEKKIARDILKKGDTAFRSGDILIMDELGYMYFKDRTGDTFRWRGENVSSTEVEGVVSKVAGNKDAVVYGVEVPGAEGRAGMAAIVDPEDELDLHSFTLSLKDVLPSYACPLFLRILKDIDVTGTFKLKKLTLQKEGFNPSLIEDKLYFFDSKLQRYVVLTAELFNKIDQGQAGL
;
A
#
# COMPACT_ATOMS: atom_id res chain seq x y z
N MET A 1 -33.88 -2.99 -12.35
CA MET A 1 -34.84 -3.96 -12.94
C MET A 1 -36.28 -3.46 -12.95
N TRP A 2 -36.88 -3.05 -11.81
CA TRP A 2 -38.31 -2.63 -11.80
C TRP A 2 -38.60 -1.40 -12.68
N ARG A 3 -37.72 -0.36 -12.69
CA ARG A 3 -37.85 0.83 -13.57
C ARG A 3 -37.88 0.46 -15.05
N THR A 4 -36.98 -0.43 -15.47
CA THR A 4 -36.91 -0.93 -16.83
C THR A 4 -38.19 -1.68 -17.19
N ALA A 5 -38.72 -2.50 -16.28
CA ALA A 5 -40.00 -3.20 -16.48
C ALA A 5 -41.17 -2.23 -16.58
N VAL A 6 -41.25 -1.19 -15.75
CA VAL A 6 -42.27 -0.15 -15.81
C VAL A 6 -42.19 0.64 -17.12
N ILE A 7 -40.99 1.06 -17.54
CA ILE A 7 -40.79 1.78 -18.80
C ILE A 7 -41.26 0.93 -20.00
N ILE A 8 -40.77 -0.32 -20.07
CA ILE A 8 -41.16 -1.25 -21.14
C ILE A 8 -42.66 -1.50 -21.10
N GLY A 9 -43.24 -1.76 -19.93
CA GLY A 9 -44.66 -2.02 -19.78
C GLY A 9 -45.52 -0.85 -20.24
N VAL A 10 -45.27 0.37 -19.77
CA VAL A 10 -46.03 1.57 -20.12
C VAL A 10 -45.87 1.94 -21.60
N THR A 11 -44.64 1.95 -22.12
CA THR A 11 -44.40 2.30 -23.53
C THR A 11 -44.95 1.27 -24.49
N SER A 12 -44.88 -0.03 -24.15
CA SER A 12 -45.48 -1.11 -24.93
C SER A 12 -47.03 -1.02 -24.91
N ALA A 13 -47.61 -0.72 -23.74
CA ALA A 13 -49.07 -0.52 -23.62
C ALA A 13 -49.56 0.68 -24.43
N LEU A 14 -48.84 1.82 -24.38
CA LEU A 14 -49.14 3.02 -25.17
C LEU A 14 -49.02 2.76 -26.68
N TRP A 15 -47.99 2.01 -27.09
CA TRP A 15 -47.82 1.63 -28.50
C TRP A 15 -48.91 0.70 -29.00
N ALA A 16 -49.28 -0.32 -28.20
CA ALA A 16 -50.35 -1.25 -28.53
C ALA A 16 -51.73 -0.56 -28.60
N ALA A 17 -52.03 0.30 -27.60
CA ALA A 17 -53.25 1.08 -27.56
C ALA A 17 -53.38 2.03 -28.74
N GLY A 18 -52.28 2.71 -29.12
CA GLY A 18 -52.26 3.58 -30.29
C GLY A 18 -52.45 2.84 -31.63
N LYS A 19 -51.99 1.58 -31.73
CA LYS A 19 -52.19 0.72 -32.91
C LYS A 19 -53.64 0.24 -33.02
N GLN A 20 -54.30 -0.08 -31.90
CA GLN A 20 -55.65 -0.65 -31.86
C GLN A 20 -56.76 0.41 -31.86
N GLY A 21 -56.41 1.71 -31.80
CA GLY A 21 -57.38 2.80 -31.74
C GLY A 21 -58.23 2.79 -30.45
N LEU A 22 -57.63 2.34 -29.34
CA LEU A 22 -58.31 2.29 -28.05
C LEU A 22 -58.62 3.70 -27.53
N SER A 23 -59.82 3.87 -26.97
CA SER A 23 -60.26 5.10 -26.31
C SER A 23 -60.40 4.87 -24.80
N ILE A 24 -60.10 5.91 -23.99
CA ILE A 24 -60.43 5.94 -22.57
C ILE A 24 -61.58 6.96 -22.42
N GLY A 25 -62.79 6.47 -22.23
CA GLY A 25 -63.97 7.30 -22.24
C GLY A 25 -64.21 7.89 -23.64
N SER A 26 -64.36 9.21 -23.75
CA SER A 26 -64.57 9.95 -25.04
C SER A 26 -63.23 10.38 -25.68
N ILE A 27 -62.06 10.09 -25.08
CA ILE A 27 -60.73 10.50 -25.57
C ILE A 27 -60.09 9.36 -26.35
N MET A 28 -59.90 9.54 -27.67
CA MET A 28 -59.10 8.65 -28.48
C MET A 28 -57.60 8.82 -28.14
N LEU A 29 -56.90 7.72 -27.84
CA LEU A 29 -55.46 7.76 -27.60
C LEU A 29 -54.72 8.04 -28.91
N PRO A 30 -53.85 9.07 -28.96
CA PRO A 30 -53.11 9.41 -30.17
C PRO A 30 -52.14 8.32 -30.56
N ARG A 31 -51.97 8.08 -31.86
CA ARG A 31 -50.87 7.22 -32.36
C ARG A 31 -49.52 7.90 -32.07
N LEU A 32 -48.84 7.39 -31.07
CA LEU A 32 -47.49 7.91 -30.70
C LEU A 32 -46.44 7.33 -31.66
N GLY A 33 -45.71 8.21 -32.32
CA GLY A 33 -44.53 7.84 -33.10
C GLY A 33 -43.38 7.44 -32.21
N CYS A 34 -42.33 6.82 -32.77
CA CYS A 34 -41.14 6.38 -32.02
C CYS A 34 -40.52 7.47 -31.17
N LEU A 35 -40.47 8.72 -31.64
CA LEU A 35 -39.93 9.86 -30.89
C LEU A 35 -40.78 10.18 -29.65
N GLN A 36 -42.11 10.17 -29.78
CA GLN A 36 -43.00 10.44 -28.66
C GLN A 36 -42.95 9.33 -27.60
N LEU A 37 -42.86 8.06 -28.03
CA LEU A 37 -42.64 6.93 -27.10
C LEU A 37 -41.31 7.02 -26.40
N ALA A 38 -40.23 7.46 -27.08
CA ALA A 38 -38.94 7.69 -26.48
C ALA A 38 -39.00 8.83 -25.46
N LEU A 39 -39.69 9.92 -25.72
CA LEU A 39 -39.88 11.03 -24.78
C LEU A 39 -40.70 10.60 -23.56
N VAL A 40 -41.76 9.79 -23.73
CA VAL A 40 -42.50 9.22 -22.60
C VAL A 40 -41.62 8.30 -21.77
N ALA A 41 -40.83 7.42 -22.40
CA ALA A 41 -39.89 6.55 -21.72
C ALA A 41 -38.86 7.35 -20.93
N ALA A 42 -38.29 8.40 -21.53
CA ALA A 42 -37.34 9.30 -20.87
C ALA A 42 -37.98 10.04 -19.69
N SER A 43 -39.22 10.54 -19.85
CA SER A 43 -39.98 11.21 -18.78
C SER A 43 -40.25 10.26 -17.60
N ILE A 44 -40.70 9.03 -17.88
CA ILE A 44 -40.91 8.01 -16.85
C ILE A 44 -39.55 7.68 -16.15
N TYR A 45 -38.49 7.51 -16.93
CA TYR A 45 -37.17 7.24 -16.38
C TYR A 45 -36.69 8.36 -15.43
N ILE A 46 -36.83 9.61 -15.87
CA ILE A 46 -36.42 10.78 -15.07
C ILE A 46 -37.29 10.89 -13.81
N THR A 47 -38.61 10.85 -13.93
CA THR A 47 -39.55 11.03 -12.81
C THR A 47 -39.49 9.89 -11.78
N THR A 48 -39.12 8.69 -12.21
CA THR A 48 -38.87 7.55 -11.29
C THR A 48 -37.48 7.56 -10.65
N GLY A 49 -36.73 8.67 -10.72
CA GLY A 49 -35.43 8.86 -10.10
C GLY A 49 -34.25 8.46 -11.02
N GLY A 50 -34.49 8.28 -12.32
CA GLY A 50 -33.41 8.05 -13.30
C GLY A 50 -32.48 9.25 -13.48
N TYR A 51 -32.95 10.46 -13.14
CA TYR A 51 -32.14 11.67 -13.12
C TYR A 51 -30.85 11.48 -12.27
N TYR A 52 -30.95 10.78 -11.12
CA TYR A 52 -29.81 10.48 -10.28
C TYR A 52 -28.80 9.59 -11.00
N THR A 53 -29.25 8.59 -11.75
CA THR A 53 -28.34 7.75 -12.55
C THR A 53 -27.68 8.54 -13.68
N LEU A 54 -28.42 9.46 -14.31
CA LEU A 54 -27.85 10.35 -15.34
C LEU A 54 -26.83 11.33 -14.73
N TRP A 55 -27.14 11.87 -13.57
CA TRP A 55 -26.21 12.72 -12.83
C TRP A 55 -24.93 11.95 -12.44
N LEU A 56 -25.06 10.73 -11.92
CA LEU A 56 -23.91 9.86 -11.63
C LEU A 56 -23.09 9.58 -12.90
N ALA A 57 -23.78 9.25 -14.01
CA ALA A 57 -23.10 9.01 -15.28
C ALA A 57 -22.34 10.27 -15.74
N TYR A 58 -22.96 11.43 -15.71
CA TYR A 58 -22.31 12.69 -16.05
C TYR A 58 -21.06 12.95 -15.21
N LYS A 59 -21.09 12.69 -13.90
CA LYS A 59 -19.97 12.91 -12.97
C LYS A 59 -18.88 11.86 -13.06
N THR A 60 -19.21 10.60 -13.35
CA THR A 60 -18.24 9.49 -13.20
C THR A 60 -17.84 8.80 -14.50
N LEU A 61 -18.69 8.90 -15.57
CA LEU A 61 -18.44 8.18 -16.83
C LEU A 61 -17.09 8.50 -17.49
N PRO A 62 -16.62 9.76 -17.56
CA PRO A 62 -15.31 10.06 -18.15
C PRO A 62 -14.17 9.33 -17.42
N ARG A 63 -14.16 9.39 -16.08
CA ARG A 63 -13.20 8.68 -15.24
C ARG A 63 -13.31 7.16 -15.42
N ASP A 64 -14.52 6.65 -15.35
CA ASP A 64 -14.80 5.22 -15.41
C ASP A 64 -14.41 4.62 -16.77
N LEU A 65 -14.61 5.36 -17.87
CA LEU A 65 -14.17 4.96 -19.21
C LEU A 65 -12.65 4.95 -19.31
N VAL A 66 -11.98 6.01 -18.86
CA VAL A 66 -10.51 6.08 -18.86
C VAL A 66 -9.93 4.95 -18.01
N GLY A 67 -10.42 4.78 -16.77
CA GLY A 67 -10.01 3.70 -15.88
C GLY A 67 -10.29 2.32 -16.47
N GLY A 68 -11.48 2.13 -17.05
CA GLY A 68 -11.89 0.88 -17.69
C GLY A 68 -10.99 0.50 -18.88
N ILE A 69 -10.71 1.44 -19.79
CA ILE A 69 -9.83 1.21 -20.94
C ILE A 69 -8.41 0.84 -20.46
N ARG A 70 -7.88 1.59 -19.50
CA ARG A 70 -6.56 1.31 -18.90
C ARG A 70 -6.54 -0.06 -18.23
N PHE A 71 -7.59 -0.41 -17.49
CA PHE A 71 -7.71 -1.72 -16.84
C PHE A 71 -7.82 -2.87 -17.84
N VAL A 72 -8.53 -2.70 -18.95
CA VAL A 72 -8.57 -3.69 -20.04
C VAL A 72 -7.18 -3.90 -20.62
N LYS A 73 -6.37 -2.83 -20.83
CA LYS A 73 -4.97 -2.98 -21.26
C LYS A 73 -4.16 -3.82 -20.27
N VAL A 74 -4.31 -3.58 -18.96
CA VAL A 74 -3.67 -4.40 -17.92
C VAL A 74 -4.06 -5.87 -18.07
N GLN A 75 -5.35 -6.15 -18.20
CA GLN A 75 -5.84 -7.54 -18.34
C GLN A 75 -5.30 -8.24 -19.58
N LEU A 76 -5.31 -7.55 -20.73
CA LEU A 76 -4.81 -8.10 -22.00
C LEU A 76 -3.30 -8.38 -21.92
N THR A 77 -2.52 -7.46 -21.37
CA THR A 77 -1.07 -7.62 -21.20
C THR A 77 -0.76 -8.84 -20.31
N LEU A 78 -1.47 -8.98 -19.19
CA LEU A 78 -1.27 -10.13 -18.30
C LEU A 78 -1.68 -11.47 -18.93
N LYS A 79 -2.84 -11.50 -19.60
CA LYS A 79 -3.28 -12.73 -20.31
C LYS A 79 -2.27 -13.13 -21.36
N TRP A 80 -1.77 -12.17 -22.13
CA TRP A 80 -0.76 -12.43 -23.17
C TRP A 80 0.56 -12.91 -22.56
N ALA A 81 1.04 -12.27 -21.48
CA ALA A 81 2.25 -12.70 -20.78
C ALA A 81 2.14 -14.11 -20.24
N LEU A 82 1.01 -14.49 -19.67
CA LEU A 82 0.75 -15.85 -19.19
C LEU A 82 0.67 -16.87 -20.35
N TYR A 83 -0.01 -16.51 -21.43
CA TYR A 83 -0.10 -17.36 -22.63
C TYR A 83 1.30 -17.66 -23.22
N ARG A 84 2.17 -16.63 -23.27
CA ARG A 84 3.55 -16.73 -23.75
C ARG A 84 4.53 -17.26 -22.69
N ASN A 85 4.06 -17.62 -21.51
CA ASN A 85 4.92 -17.98 -20.38
C ASN A 85 6.06 -16.98 -20.14
N THR A 86 5.72 -15.68 -20.17
CA THR A 86 6.69 -14.59 -20.07
C THR A 86 7.01 -14.29 -18.60
N THR A 87 8.28 -14.37 -18.24
CA THR A 87 8.80 -14.06 -16.90
C THR A 87 9.37 -12.65 -16.83
N VAL A 88 9.60 -12.12 -15.62
CA VAL A 88 10.22 -10.80 -15.43
C VAL A 88 11.62 -10.74 -16.09
N PRO A 89 12.52 -11.72 -15.89
CA PRO A 89 13.80 -11.73 -16.59
C PRO A 89 13.68 -11.74 -18.11
N LYS A 90 12.73 -12.47 -18.69
CA LYS A 90 12.53 -12.47 -20.16
C LYS A 90 12.11 -11.10 -20.70
N LEU A 91 11.28 -10.36 -19.95
CA LEU A 91 10.92 -8.98 -20.32
C LEU A 91 12.10 -8.02 -20.19
N PHE A 92 12.87 -8.16 -19.13
CA PHE A 92 14.08 -7.38 -18.95
C PHE A 92 15.08 -7.61 -20.10
N MET A 93 15.36 -8.85 -20.46
CA MET A 93 16.24 -9.17 -21.61
C MET A 93 15.71 -8.61 -22.94
N LYS A 94 14.39 -8.55 -23.11
CA LYS A 94 13.80 -7.87 -24.29
C LYS A 94 14.18 -6.39 -24.32
N ASN A 95 14.14 -5.71 -23.16
CA ASN A 95 14.52 -4.32 -23.04
C ASN A 95 16.03 -4.11 -23.28
N VAL A 96 16.87 -5.02 -22.76
CA VAL A 96 18.32 -5.03 -23.03
C VAL A 96 18.62 -5.10 -24.52
N ARG A 97 17.95 -5.99 -25.24
CA ARG A 97 18.11 -6.14 -26.71
C ARG A 97 17.66 -4.87 -27.46
N LYS A 98 16.59 -4.20 -26.96
CA LYS A 98 16.06 -2.98 -27.58
C LYS A 98 16.98 -1.79 -27.35
N ASN A 99 17.49 -1.60 -26.12
CA ASN A 99 18.21 -0.41 -25.69
C ASN A 99 19.36 -0.77 -24.72
N PRO A 100 20.42 -1.48 -25.14
CA PRO A 100 21.46 -1.96 -24.25
C PRO A 100 22.21 -0.83 -23.50
N ASN A 101 22.43 0.28 -24.18
CA ASN A 101 23.21 1.43 -23.66
C ASN A 101 22.35 2.47 -22.93
N LYS A 102 21.01 2.31 -22.91
CA LYS A 102 20.14 3.19 -22.12
C LYS A 102 20.46 3.04 -20.63
N VAL A 103 20.50 4.16 -19.93
CA VAL A 103 20.63 4.17 -18.47
C VAL A 103 19.39 3.55 -17.83
N ALA A 104 19.56 2.48 -17.09
CA ALA A 104 18.52 1.81 -16.34
C ALA A 104 18.43 2.34 -14.92
N LEU A 105 19.58 2.47 -14.24
CA LEU A 105 19.65 2.98 -12.87
C LEU A 105 20.65 4.10 -12.73
N ILE A 106 20.32 5.07 -11.87
CA ILE A 106 21.21 6.11 -11.38
C ILE A 106 21.29 5.96 -9.86
N PHE A 107 22.49 5.82 -9.31
CA PHE A 107 22.74 5.63 -7.91
C PHE A 107 23.95 6.45 -7.45
N GLU A 108 23.73 7.39 -6.57
CA GLU A 108 24.81 8.24 -5.99
C GLU A 108 25.77 8.84 -7.04
N GLY A 109 25.22 9.27 -8.17
CA GLY A 109 25.98 9.85 -9.28
C GLY A 109 26.54 8.85 -10.29
N GLN A 110 26.50 7.57 -10.01
CA GLN A 110 26.87 6.50 -10.93
C GLN A 110 25.68 6.08 -11.79
N THR A 111 25.94 5.70 -13.03
CA THR A 111 24.93 5.20 -13.95
C THR A 111 25.19 3.74 -14.31
N TRP A 112 24.11 2.96 -14.37
CA TRP A 112 24.12 1.57 -14.81
C TRP A 112 23.23 1.44 -16.04
N THR A 113 23.79 0.93 -17.14
CA THR A 113 23.03 0.64 -18.37
C THR A 113 22.28 -0.68 -18.27
N PHE A 114 21.29 -0.89 -19.14
CA PHE A 114 20.60 -2.17 -19.25
C PHE A 114 21.57 -3.33 -19.52
N ALA A 115 22.58 -3.11 -20.37
CA ALA A 115 23.61 -4.11 -20.67
C ALA A 115 24.44 -4.49 -19.44
N GLN A 116 24.88 -3.51 -18.65
CA GLN A 116 25.64 -3.75 -17.42
C GLN A 116 24.82 -4.52 -16.37
N MET A 117 23.54 -4.17 -16.21
CA MET A 117 22.64 -4.91 -15.33
C MET A 117 22.42 -6.36 -15.81
N ASP A 118 22.31 -6.54 -17.14
CA ASP A 118 22.12 -7.91 -17.72
C ASP A 118 23.35 -8.77 -17.49
N GLU A 119 24.54 -8.23 -17.80
CA GLU A 119 25.81 -8.94 -17.58
C GLU A 119 25.97 -9.34 -16.12
N TYR A 120 25.79 -8.40 -15.18
CA TYR A 120 25.92 -8.71 -13.76
C TYR A 120 24.91 -9.79 -13.32
N SER A 121 23.66 -9.66 -13.72
CA SER A 121 22.61 -10.62 -13.38
C SER A 121 22.81 -11.99 -14.06
N ASN A 122 23.46 -12.04 -15.22
CA ASN A 122 23.86 -13.31 -15.85
C ASN A 122 24.94 -14.02 -15.01
N ARG A 123 25.97 -13.27 -14.58
CA ARG A 123 27.01 -13.80 -13.68
C ARG A 123 26.42 -14.37 -12.39
N VAL A 124 25.45 -13.65 -11.78
CA VAL A 124 24.74 -14.14 -10.59
C VAL A 124 23.97 -15.43 -10.90
N GLY A 125 23.22 -15.50 -11.98
CA GLY A 125 22.48 -16.70 -12.36
C GLY A 125 23.38 -17.91 -12.58
N ASN A 126 24.47 -17.73 -13.33
CA ASN A 126 25.45 -18.81 -13.57
C ASN A 126 26.15 -19.24 -12.26
N PHE A 127 26.55 -18.28 -11.42
CA PHE A 127 27.10 -18.55 -10.09
C PHE A 127 26.16 -19.41 -9.24
N MET A 128 24.85 -19.09 -9.19
CA MET A 128 23.89 -19.90 -8.43
C MET A 128 23.83 -21.35 -8.91
N VAL A 129 23.89 -21.56 -10.22
CA VAL A 129 23.93 -22.91 -10.81
C VAL A 129 25.24 -23.63 -10.48
N GLU A 130 26.37 -22.96 -10.61
CA GLU A 130 27.71 -23.47 -10.28
C GLU A 130 27.83 -23.88 -8.80
N GLN A 131 27.18 -23.12 -7.88
CA GLN A 131 27.13 -23.48 -6.47
C GLN A 131 26.09 -24.57 -6.13
N GLY A 132 25.36 -25.09 -7.13
CA GLY A 132 24.43 -26.21 -6.97
C GLY A 132 23.03 -25.83 -6.50
N TYR A 133 22.66 -24.53 -6.47
CA TYR A 133 21.28 -24.11 -6.19
C TYR A 133 20.36 -24.53 -7.31
N LYS A 134 19.18 -24.99 -6.91
CA LYS A 134 18.17 -25.56 -7.82
C LYS A 134 16.97 -24.63 -7.97
N HIS A 135 16.20 -24.83 -9.01
CA HIS A 135 14.91 -24.20 -9.21
C HIS A 135 14.00 -24.39 -7.98
N GLY A 136 13.50 -23.28 -7.43
CA GLY A 136 12.66 -23.25 -6.23
C GLY A 136 13.42 -23.08 -4.90
N ASP A 137 14.76 -23.22 -4.90
CA ASP A 137 15.56 -22.92 -3.71
C ASP A 137 15.47 -21.44 -3.35
N THR A 138 15.48 -21.15 -2.05
CA THR A 138 15.40 -19.76 -1.56
C THR A 138 16.75 -19.31 -1.04
N VAL A 139 17.09 -18.04 -1.30
CA VAL A 139 18.27 -17.37 -0.73
C VAL A 139 17.84 -16.06 -0.05
N ALA A 140 18.36 -15.79 1.15
CA ALA A 140 18.12 -14.56 1.87
C ALA A 140 18.97 -13.43 1.26
N LEU A 141 18.34 -12.32 0.84
CA LEU A 141 19.02 -11.13 0.34
C LEU A 141 18.91 -10.02 1.37
N PHE A 142 20.01 -9.75 2.07
CA PHE A 142 20.08 -8.83 3.20
C PHE A 142 21.09 -7.71 2.91
N MET A 143 20.64 -6.67 2.19
CA MET A 143 21.50 -5.59 1.69
C MET A 143 20.74 -4.25 1.70
N HIS A 144 21.49 -3.14 1.79
CA HIS A 144 20.97 -1.81 1.52
C HIS A 144 20.64 -1.61 0.04
N ASN A 145 19.89 -0.56 -0.26
CA ASN A 145 19.56 -0.19 -1.64
C ASN A 145 20.82 0.12 -2.44
N ARG A 146 21.01 -0.57 -3.57
CA ARG A 146 22.07 -0.34 -4.54
C ARG A 146 21.77 -1.11 -5.84
N PRO A 147 22.40 -0.78 -6.99
CA PRO A 147 22.14 -1.48 -8.26
C PRO A 147 22.36 -2.98 -8.19
N GLU A 148 23.42 -3.43 -7.52
CA GLU A 148 23.73 -4.85 -7.35
C GLU A 148 22.61 -5.63 -6.66
N TYR A 149 21.91 -5.00 -5.71
CA TYR A 149 20.71 -5.62 -5.08
C TYR A 149 19.71 -6.08 -6.11
N VAL A 150 19.40 -5.21 -7.10
CA VAL A 150 18.45 -5.52 -8.18
C VAL A 150 19.02 -6.61 -9.10
N CYS A 151 20.30 -6.50 -9.45
CA CYS A 151 20.97 -7.46 -10.33
C CYS A 151 21.07 -8.86 -9.70
N ILE A 152 21.31 -8.94 -8.36
CA ILE A 152 21.38 -10.21 -7.63
C ILE A 152 20.02 -10.92 -7.66
N TRP A 153 18.92 -10.23 -7.27
CA TRP A 153 17.63 -10.91 -7.28
C TRP A 153 17.15 -11.24 -8.70
N LEU A 154 17.48 -10.41 -9.70
CA LEU A 154 17.16 -10.67 -11.10
C LEU A 154 17.94 -11.89 -11.63
N GLY A 155 19.23 -12.01 -11.25
CA GLY A 155 20.06 -13.16 -11.61
C GLY A 155 19.55 -14.48 -11.01
N CYS A 156 19.20 -14.48 -9.72
CA CYS A 156 18.53 -15.60 -9.08
C CYS A 156 17.24 -16.00 -9.84
N ALA A 157 16.42 -14.99 -10.20
CA ALA A 157 15.17 -15.20 -10.93
C ALA A 157 15.39 -15.76 -12.34
N LYS A 158 16.54 -15.53 -12.99
CA LYS A 158 16.88 -16.12 -14.31
C LYS A 158 17.00 -17.64 -14.26
N VAL A 159 17.35 -18.18 -13.10
CA VAL A 159 17.56 -19.64 -12.90
C VAL A 159 16.50 -20.29 -12.01
N GLY A 160 15.47 -19.54 -11.62
CA GLY A 160 14.38 -20.02 -10.78
C GLY A 160 14.71 -20.12 -9.28
N VAL A 161 15.85 -19.60 -8.84
CA VAL A 161 16.15 -19.40 -7.41
C VAL A 161 15.34 -18.22 -6.90
N VAL A 162 14.78 -18.32 -5.69
CA VAL A 162 13.82 -17.37 -5.13
C VAL A 162 14.47 -16.51 -4.04
N PRO A 163 14.77 -15.23 -4.30
CA PRO A 163 15.28 -14.36 -3.26
C PRO A 163 14.21 -13.98 -2.22
N ALA A 164 14.57 -14.07 -0.95
CA ALA A 164 13.81 -13.51 0.16
C ALA A 164 14.38 -12.12 0.48
N LEU A 165 13.62 -11.07 0.16
CA LEU A 165 14.06 -9.68 0.24
C LEU A 165 13.94 -9.17 1.68
N ILE A 166 15.01 -9.30 2.47
CA ILE A 166 14.99 -9.01 3.91
C ILE A 166 15.21 -7.52 4.17
N ASN A 167 14.43 -6.97 5.11
CA ASN A 167 14.62 -5.61 5.59
C ASN A 167 15.99 -5.47 6.28
N PHE A 168 16.85 -4.61 5.75
CA PHE A 168 18.22 -4.38 6.24
C PHE A 168 18.27 -3.77 7.66
N ASN A 169 17.17 -3.30 8.22
CA ASN A 169 17.10 -2.81 9.60
C ASN A 169 16.85 -3.93 10.63
N LEU A 170 16.54 -5.16 10.21
CA LEU A 170 16.29 -6.26 11.13
C LEU A 170 17.57 -6.72 11.80
N ARG A 171 17.45 -7.11 13.07
CA ARG A 171 18.52 -7.66 13.89
C ARG A 171 17.98 -8.84 14.68
N GLN A 172 18.86 -9.70 15.19
CA GLN A 172 18.54 -10.79 16.13
C GLN A 172 17.30 -11.62 15.71
N LEU A 173 16.36 -11.87 16.62
CA LEU A 173 15.20 -12.75 16.41
C LEU A 173 14.35 -12.42 15.18
N PRO A 174 13.99 -11.16 14.86
CA PRO A 174 13.28 -10.85 13.63
C PRO A 174 14.05 -11.18 12.34
N LEU A 175 15.37 -11.05 12.34
CA LEU A 175 16.23 -11.42 11.22
C LEU A 175 16.29 -12.93 11.06
N ILE A 176 16.53 -13.67 12.14
CA ILE A 176 16.52 -15.14 12.18
C ILE A 176 15.18 -15.68 11.68
N HIS A 177 14.09 -15.15 12.21
CA HIS A 177 12.75 -15.53 11.80
C HIS A 177 12.51 -15.33 10.29
N SER A 178 12.93 -14.17 9.76
CA SER A 178 12.77 -13.86 8.33
C SER A 178 13.53 -14.85 7.44
N ILE A 179 14.74 -15.24 7.80
CA ILE A 179 15.54 -16.22 7.08
C ILE A 179 14.89 -17.60 7.13
N LYS A 180 14.46 -18.03 8.33
CA LYS A 180 13.89 -19.37 8.56
C LYS A 180 12.51 -19.55 7.93
N VAL A 181 11.62 -18.55 8.00
CA VAL A 181 10.23 -18.66 7.47
C VAL A 181 10.19 -18.78 5.95
N ALA A 182 11.21 -18.28 5.24
CA ALA A 182 11.36 -18.41 3.80
C ALA A 182 12.13 -19.70 3.40
N ASP A 183 12.56 -20.51 4.35
CA ASP A 183 13.39 -21.72 4.14
C ASP A 183 14.63 -21.40 3.29
N SER A 184 15.37 -20.33 3.67
CA SER A 184 16.55 -19.89 2.92
C SER A 184 17.71 -20.87 3.09
N LYS A 185 18.43 -21.15 2.00
CA LYS A 185 19.58 -22.06 1.96
C LYS A 185 20.93 -21.35 1.98
N ALA A 186 20.94 -20.04 1.81
CA ALA A 186 22.11 -19.18 1.92
C ALA A 186 21.70 -17.77 2.28
N ILE A 187 22.68 -16.98 2.71
CA ILE A 187 22.55 -15.55 2.96
C ILE A 187 23.48 -14.82 2.00
N ILE A 188 22.92 -13.84 1.26
CA ILE A 188 23.70 -12.84 0.53
C ILE A 188 23.53 -11.53 1.29
N CYS A 189 24.60 -11.04 1.90
CA CYS A 189 24.56 -9.79 2.66
C CYS A 189 25.44 -8.71 2.05
N GLY A 190 25.11 -7.45 2.33
CA GLY A 190 25.98 -6.32 2.02
C GLY A 190 27.17 -6.26 2.98
N GLU A 191 28.28 -5.69 2.52
CA GLU A 191 29.51 -5.50 3.32
C GLU A 191 29.26 -4.77 4.65
N ASP A 192 28.31 -3.84 4.64
CA ASP A 192 27.88 -3.01 5.76
C ASP A 192 26.91 -3.69 6.74
N LEU A 193 26.55 -4.95 6.49
CA LEU A 193 25.65 -5.75 7.32
C LEU A 193 26.30 -7.05 7.84
N GLN A 194 27.62 -7.18 7.70
CA GLN A 194 28.33 -8.37 8.15
C GLN A 194 28.21 -8.62 9.66
N ASP A 195 28.32 -7.56 10.49
CA ASP A 195 28.17 -7.68 11.95
C ASP A 195 26.77 -8.19 12.35
N ALA A 196 25.74 -7.70 11.66
CA ALA A 196 24.36 -8.16 11.91
C ALA A 196 24.16 -9.61 11.49
N THR A 197 24.88 -10.07 10.46
CA THR A 197 24.86 -11.47 9.99
C THR A 197 25.65 -12.38 10.91
N ASP A 198 26.79 -11.91 11.41
CA ASP A 198 27.61 -12.63 12.38
C ASP A 198 26.85 -12.91 13.69
N ALA A 199 26.17 -11.90 14.19
CA ALA A 199 25.37 -11.99 15.42
C ALA A 199 24.25 -13.06 15.42
N ILE A 200 23.91 -13.62 14.25
CA ILE A 200 22.88 -14.66 14.09
C ILE A 200 23.42 -15.98 13.55
N ARG A 201 24.73 -16.04 13.30
CA ARG A 201 25.36 -17.11 12.52
C ARG A 201 25.17 -18.50 13.12
N GLU A 202 25.35 -18.62 14.45
CA GLU A 202 25.21 -19.90 15.15
C GLU A 202 23.79 -20.48 15.06
N GLU A 203 22.76 -19.60 15.04
CA GLU A 203 21.36 -20.01 15.05
C GLU A 203 20.81 -20.32 13.67
N VAL A 204 21.44 -19.77 12.60
CA VAL A 204 20.99 -19.95 11.21
C VAL A 204 21.85 -20.97 10.48
N ASN A 205 23.15 -21.02 10.74
CA ASN A 205 24.15 -21.96 10.18
C ASN A 205 24.02 -22.20 8.65
N LEU A 206 24.05 -21.11 7.87
CA LEU A 206 23.95 -21.13 6.41
C LEU A 206 25.24 -20.56 5.76
N PRO A 207 25.54 -20.96 4.51
CA PRO A 207 26.57 -20.30 3.71
C PRO A 207 26.28 -18.80 3.57
N VAL A 208 27.31 -17.98 3.77
CA VAL A 208 27.22 -16.51 3.65
C VAL A 208 28.10 -16.03 2.50
N TYR A 209 27.50 -15.20 1.63
CA TYR A 209 28.16 -14.51 0.54
C TYR A 209 28.06 -12.99 0.78
N VAL A 210 29.18 -12.29 0.74
CA VAL A 210 29.23 -10.83 0.98
C VAL A 210 29.48 -10.09 -0.32
N SER A 211 28.61 -9.12 -0.61
CA SER A 211 28.69 -8.24 -1.78
C SER A 211 29.06 -6.83 -1.35
N GLY A 212 29.95 -6.18 -2.10
CA GLY A 212 30.43 -4.82 -1.85
C GLY A 212 31.88 -4.77 -1.39
N CYS A 213 32.49 -5.91 -1.13
CA CYS A 213 33.91 -5.99 -0.72
C CYS A 213 34.90 -5.70 -1.87
N GLY A 214 34.44 -5.67 -3.13
CA GLY A 214 35.32 -5.61 -4.28
C GLY A 214 36.31 -6.78 -4.30
N THR A 215 37.61 -6.53 -4.24
CA THR A 215 38.65 -7.59 -4.17
C THR A 215 39.06 -7.93 -2.75
N ALA A 216 38.60 -7.20 -1.73
CA ALA A 216 38.95 -7.44 -0.33
C ALA A 216 38.27 -8.72 0.21
N ALA A 217 38.89 -9.36 1.20
CA ALA A 217 38.24 -10.45 1.91
C ALA A 217 37.08 -9.90 2.78
N PRO A 218 35.97 -10.63 2.94
CA PRO A 218 34.96 -10.30 3.92
C PRO A 218 35.53 -10.23 5.35
N SER A 219 35.00 -9.31 6.17
CA SER A 219 35.36 -9.26 7.59
C SER A 219 34.73 -10.41 8.39
N LEU A 220 33.64 -10.96 7.92
CA LEU A 220 32.94 -12.10 8.51
C LEU A 220 33.73 -13.40 8.22
N GLU A 221 34.19 -14.04 9.26
CA GLU A 221 34.96 -15.29 9.15
C GLU A 221 34.19 -16.40 8.45
N GLY A 222 34.81 -17.08 7.46
CA GLY A 222 34.22 -18.14 6.67
C GLY A 222 33.16 -17.69 5.64
N ALA A 223 32.84 -16.38 5.57
CA ALA A 223 32.04 -15.86 4.47
C ALA A 223 32.86 -15.78 3.17
N LYS A 224 32.16 -15.90 2.05
CA LYS A 224 32.78 -15.86 0.72
C LYS A 224 32.57 -14.49 0.09
N ASN A 225 33.59 -13.94 -0.58
CA ASN A 225 33.46 -12.71 -1.35
C ASN A 225 32.68 -12.96 -2.63
N LEU A 226 31.42 -12.46 -2.68
CA LEU A 226 30.53 -12.63 -3.83
C LEU A 226 31.08 -11.91 -5.07
N ASP A 227 31.63 -10.71 -4.93
CA ASP A 227 32.09 -9.89 -6.05
C ASP A 227 33.22 -10.61 -6.80
N SER A 228 34.18 -11.21 -6.08
CA SER A 228 35.25 -12.02 -6.68
C SER A 228 34.74 -13.27 -7.38
N LEU A 229 33.75 -13.95 -6.80
CA LEU A 229 33.12 -15.13 -7.37
C LEU A 229 32.34 -14.80 -8.64
N LEU A 230 31.62 -13.68 -8.67
CA LEU A 230 30.89 -13.22 -9.84
C LEU A 230 31.81 -12.80 -10.98
N CYS A 231 32.99 -12.21 -10.68
CA CYS A 231 33.97 -11.91 -11.71
C CYS A 231 34.46 -13.16 -12.48
N ALA A 232 34.53 -14.30 -11.80
CA ALA A 232 34.91 -15.58 -12.41
C ALA A 232 33.77 -16.29 -13.15
N SER A 233 32.50 -15.94 -12.86
CA SER A 233 31.32 -16.60 -13.44
C SER A 233 31.01 -16.09 -14.84
N ASN A 234 30.33 -16.92 -15.66
CA ASN A 234 30.02 -16.63 -17.05
C ASN A 234 29.06 -15.41 -17.18
N PRO A 235 29.38 -14.40 -18.01
CA PRO A 235 28.53 -13.23 -18.23
C PRO A 235 27.36 -13.46 -19.21
N THR A 236 27.29 -14.62 -19.88
CA THR A 236 26.22 -14.91 -20.84
C THR A 236 24.93 -15.39 -20.16
N PRO A 237 23.76 -15.19 -20.79
CA PRO A 237 22.50 -15.62 -20.19
C PRO A 237 22.50 -17.11 -19.82
N PRO A 238 22.11 -17.47 -18.59
CA PRO A 238 22.04 -18.88 -18.18
C PRO A 238 20.94 -19.62 -18.94
N PRO A 239 21.18 -20.85 -19.46
CA PRO A 239 20.18 -21.59 -20.24
C PRO A 239 18.92 -21.92 -19.44
N GLN A 240 19.01 -21.99 -18.12
CA GLN A 240 17.89 -22.26 -17.21
C GLN A 240 16.74 -21.26 -17.32
N ILE A 241 16.97 -20.06 -17.87
CA ILE A 241 15.94 -19.02 -18.03
C ILE A 241 14.72 -19.51 -18.81
N ASP A 242 14.91 -20.47 -19.72
CA ASP A 242 13.81 -21.01 -20.51
C ASP A 242 12.95 -22.03 -19.75
N SER A 243 13.48 -22.64 -18.70
CA SER A 243 12.75 -23.55 -17.81
C SER A 243 11.88 -22.83 -16.77
N VAL A 244 12.12 -21.53 -16.53
CA VAL A 244 11.36 -20.74 -15.54
C VAL A 244 9.99 -20.34 -16.09
N SER A 245 8.95 -20.58 -15.27
CA SER A 245 7.57 -20.31 -15.63
C SER A 245 7.06 -18.98 -15.04
N ALA A 246 6.15 -18.32 -15.77
CA ALA A 246 5.42 -17.15 -15.24
C ALA A 246 4.63 -17.44 -13.95
N LYS A 247 4.33 -18.71 -13.66
CA LYS A 247 3.63 -19.17 -12.45
C LYS A 247 4.55 -19.50 -11.29
N ASP A 248 5.87 -19.53 -11.50
CA ASP A 248 6.84 -19.80 -10.46
C ASP A 248 6.94 -18.64 -9.48
N LYS A 249 7.45 -18.95 -8.29
CA LYS A 249 7.80 -17.92 -7.30
C LYS A 249 8.93 -17.07 -7.85
N LEU A 250 8.83 -15.77 -7.71
CA LEU A 250 9.87 -14.82 -8.12
C LEU A 250 10.70 -14.37 -6.92
N ILE A 251 10.03 -13.87 -5.89
CA ILE A 251 10.64 -13.31 -4.68
C ILE A 251 9.70 -13.52 -3.49
N TYR A 252 10.25 -13.42 -2.27
CA TYR A 252 9.48 -13.19 -1.06
C TYR A 252 9.61 -11.73 -0.64
N ILE A 253 8.49 -11.10 -0.27
CA ILE A 253 8.47 -9.75 0.32
C ILE A 253 7.86 -9.86 1.71
N TYR A 254 8.53 -9.28 2.71
CA TYR A 254 8.05 -9.35 4.08
C TYR A 254 7.08 -8.21 4.39
N THR A 255 5.99 -8.56 5.05
CA THR A 255 5.00 -7.62 5.55
C THR A 255 4.98 -7.64 7.08
N SER A 256 4.73 -6.48 7.70
CA SER A 256 4.55 -6.38 9.15
C SER A 256 3.25 -7.10 9.53
N GLY A 257 3.36 -8.21 10.26
CA GLY A 257 2.19 -8.91 10.80
C GLY A 257 1.62 -8.19 12.01
N THR A 258 0.31 -8.33 12.23
CA THR A 258 -0.36 -7.93 13.49
C THR A 258 0.22 -8.62 14.74
N THR A 259 0.99 -9.68 14.56
CA THR A 259 1.65 -10.47 15.61
C THR A 259 3.09 -10.03 15.91
N GLY A 260 3.58 -8.96 15.28
CA GLY A 260 4.92 -8.41 15.50
C GLY A 260 6.05 -9.03 14.67
N MET A 261 5.96 -10.29 14.23
CA MET A 261 6.99 -10.94 13.41
C MET A 261 6.71 -10.80 11.91
N PRO A 262 7.75 -10.57 11.06
CA PRO A 262 7.59 -10.43 9.61
C PRO A 262 6.97 -11.68 8.96
N LYS A 263 6.01 -11.49 8.05
CA LYS A 263 5.39 -12.57 7.26
C LYS A 263 5.90 -12.52 5.82
N ALA A 264 6.39 -13.64 5.31
CA ALA A 264 6.91 -13.75 3.94
C ALA A 264 5.75 -13.95 2.93
N ALA A 265 5.36 -12.89 2.24
CA ALA A 265 4.38 -12.93 1.16
C ALA A 265 5.00 -13.51 -0.12
N ILE A 266 4.29 -14.45 -0.75
CA ILE A 266 4.73 -15.12 -1.97
C ILE A 266 4.39 -14.26 -3.19
N ILE A 267 5.42 -13.81 -3.90
CA ILE A 267 5.26 -13.07 -5.15
C ILE A 267 5.71 -13.94 -6.32
N LYS A 268 4.78 -14.25 -7.20
CA LYS A 268 5.04 -14.97 -8.47
C LYS A 268 5.36 -13.99 -9.60
N HIS A 269 5.98 -14.44 -10.69
CA HIS A 269 6.31 -13.57 -11.83
C HIS A 269 5.09 -12.80 -12.36
N TYR A 270 3.96 -13.48 -12.61
CA TYR A 270 2.76 -12.79 -13.11
C TYR A 270 2.14 -11.83 -12.08
N ARG A 271 2.36 -12.07 -10.78
CA ARG A 271 1.92 -11.16 -9.72
C ARG A 271 2.72 -9.87 -9.75
N TYR A 272 4.05 -9.98 -9.89
CA TYR A 272 4.93 -8.83 -10.10
C TYR A 272 4.51 -8.05 -11.34
N LEU A 273 4.27 -8.74 -12.46
CA LEU A 273 3.76 -8.13 -13.69
C LEU A 273 2.44 -7.38 -13.47
N PHE A 274 1.51 -7.95 -12.71
CA PHE A 274 0.22 -7.31 -12.43
C PHE A 274 0.38 -5.95 -11.75
N PHE A 275 1.16 -5.86 -10.68
CA PHE A 275 1.38 -4.61 -9.97
C PHE A 275 2.06 -3.56 -10.83
N CYS A 276 3.13 -3.95 -11.53
CA CYS A 276 3.89 -3.04 -12.38
C CYS A 276 3.07 -2.54 -13.58
N THR A 277 2.36 -3.45 -14.24
CA THR A 277 1.48 -3.14 -15.37
C THR A 277 0.28 -2.28 -14.94
N GLY A 278 -0.25 -2.58 -13.74
CA GLY A 278 -1.31 -1.81 -13.13
C GLY A 278 -0.92 -0.35 -12.97
N VAL A 279 0.19 -0.08 -12.30
CA VAL A 279 0.68 1.29 -12.14
C VAL A 279 1.01 1.93 -13.49
N HIS A 280 1.77 1.25 -14.35
CA HIS A 280 2.16 1.78 -15.66
C HIS A 280 0.97 2.32 -16.46
N TYR A 281 -0.05 1.52 -16.67
CA TYR A 281 -1.21 1.95 -17.47
C TYR A 281 -2.14 2.87 -16.71
N MET A 282 -2.38 2.64 -15.40
CA MET A 282 -3.34 3.45 -14.67
C MET A 282 -2.91 4.92 -14.54
N ILE A 283 -1.60 5.20 -14.39
CA ILE A 283 -1.10 6.58 -14.33
C ILE A 283 -0.48 7.06 -15.67
N ALA A 284 -0.67 6.29 -16.73
CA ALA A 284 -0.22 6.61 -18.10
C ALA A 284 1.29 6.96 -18.18
N LEU A 285 2.13 6.04 -17.69
CA LEU A 285 3.58 6.17 -17.84
C LEU A 285 4.01 5.86 -19.29
N GLY A 286 5.04 6.56 -19.76
CA GLY A 286 5.72 6.31 -21.04
C GLY A 286 6.94 5.39 -20.88
N GLU A 287 7.67 5.18 -21.98
CA GLU A 287 8.92 4.40 -22.00
C GLU A 287 10.18 5.22 -21.62
N ASP A 288 10.08 6.55 -21.58
CA ASP A 288 11.21 7.46 -21.34
C ASP A 288 11.11 8.22 -20.01
N GLU A 289 10.33 7.68 -19.08
CA GLU A 289 10.23 8.27 -17.75
C GLU A 289 11.51 8.08 -16.95
N VAL A 290 11.87 9.10 -16.20
CA VAL A 290 12.91 9.04 -15.16
C VAL A 290 12.21 9.09 -13.82
N ILE A 291 12.29 8.00 -13.06
CA ILE A 291 11.52 7.78 -11.84
C ILE A 291 12.43 7.98 -10.63
N TYR A 292 12.11 8.94 -9.77
CA TYR A 292 12.76 9.05 -8.48
C TYR A 292 12.19 8.04 -7.52
N ASN A 293 13.00 7.04 -7.14
CA ASN A 293 12.61 5.94 -6.24
C ASN A 293 13.49 5.92 -4.97
N PRO A 294 13.16 6.69 -3.94
CA PRO A 294 13.92 6.72 -2.68
C PRO A 294 13.53 5.62 -1.71
N LEU A 295 12.61 4.71 -2.12
CA LEU A 295 12.00 3.71 -1.25
C LEU A 295 12.89 2.47 -1.09
N PRO A 296 12.75 1.73 0.03
CA PRO A 296 13.49 0.48 0.22
C PRO A 296 13.17 -0.55 -0.86
N LEU A 297 14.22 -1.16 -1.45
CA LEU A 297 14.08 -2.16 -2.51
C LEU A 297 13.59 -3.53 -2.01
N TYR A 298 13.69 -3.80 -0.71
CA TYR A 298 13.08 -5.00 -0.11
C TYR A 298 11.55 -4.89 0.04
N HIS A 299 10.98 -3.69 -0.15
CA HIS A 299 9.55 -3.45 -0.02
C HIS A 299 8.86 -3.42 -1.40
N SER A 300 7.60 -3.83 -1.46
CA SER A 300 6.83 -3.89 -2.71
C SER A 300 6.76 -2.55 -3.45
N ALA A 301 6.70 -1.42 -2.74
CA ALA A 301 6.67 -0.10 -3.38
C ALA A 301 7.96 0.19 -4.15
N GLY A 302 9.14 0.10 -3.50
CA GLY A 302 10.43 0.36 -4.16
C GLY A 302 10.86 -0.78 -5.09
N GLY A 303 10.93 -2.03 -4.55
CA GLY A 303 11.50 -3.17 -5.27
C GLY A 303 10.58 -3.82 -6.31
N MET A 304 9.28 -3.66 -6.19
CA MET A 304 8.34 -4.23 -7.14
C MET A 304 7.75 -3.16 -8.06
N VAL A 305 7.00 -2.20 -7.51
CA VAL A 305 6.31 -1.20 -8.34
C VAL A 305 7.29 -0.24 -9.00
N GLY A 306 8.29 0.27 -8.26
CA GLY A 306 9.31 1.17 -8.79
C GLY A 306 10.26 0.47 -9.77
N MET A 307 10.91 -0.61 -9.32
CA MET A 307 11.84 -1.35 -10.20
C MET A 307 11.16 -2.01 -11.38
N GLY A 308 9.89 -2.38 -11.26
CA GLY A 308 9.15 -2.95 -12.38
C GLY A 308 9.00 -2.02 -13.57
N GLN A 309 9.00 -0.70 -13.35
CA GLN A 309 8.98 0.25 -14.45
C GLN A 309 10.30 0.24 -15.25
N VAL A 310 11.42 -0.04 -14.59
CA VAL A 310 12.72 -0.24 -15.25
C VAL A 310 12.75 -1.58 -15.97
N LEU A 311 12.52 -2.67 -15.24
CA LEU A 311 12.73 -4.03 -15.74
C LEU A 311 11.76 -4.42 -16.85
N ILE A 312 10.51 -3.95 -16.80
CA ILE A 312 9.45 -4.34 -17.72
C ILE A 312 9.21 -3.29 -18.80
N TYR A 313 9.25 -2.00 -18.42
CA TYR A 313 8.83 -0.88 -19.28
C TYR A 313 9.96 0.00 -19.76
N ASN A 314 11.23 -0.41 -19.56
CA ASN A 314 12.40 0.26 -20.12
C ASN A 314 12.59 1.71 -19.62
N ASN A 315 12.05 2.06 -18.43
CA ASN A 315 12.25 3.37 -17.82
C ASN A 315 13.59 3.44 -17.09
N THR A 316 14.01 4.65 -16.70
CA THR A 316 15.16 4.89 -15.85
C THR A 316 14.70 5.12 -14.41
N ALA A 317 15.40 4.60 -13.40
CA ALA A 317 15.14 4.95 -12.02
C ALA A 317 16.37 5.55 -11.33
N VAL A 318 16.13 6.58 -10.55
CA VAL A 318 17.08 7.15 -9.59
C VAL A 318 16.80 6.51 -8.25
N ILE A 319 17.71 5.69 -7.75
CA ILE A 319 17.62 5.03 -6.46
C ILE A 319 18.63 5.60 -5.46
N ARG A 320 18.32 5.50 -4.18
CA ARG A 320 19.19 5.95 -3.11
C ARG A 320 19.43 4.84 -2.09
N ARG A 321 20.60 4.87 -1.43
CA ARG A 321 20.90 4.00 -0.29
C ARG A 321 19.91 4.26 0.86
N LYS A 322 19.69 5.54 1.20
CA LYS A 322 18.78 5.99 2.26
C LYS A 322 17.99 7.21 1.80
N PHE A 323 16.71 7.27 2.11
CA PHE A 323 15.86 8.45 1.87
C PHE A 323 16.44 9.71 2.54
N SER A 324 16.34 10.84 1.85
CA SER A 324 16.70 12.16 2.38
C SER A 324 15.67 13.20 1.93
N ALA A 325 14.94 13.77 2.88
CA ALA A 325 13.94 14.79 2.59
C ALA A 325 14.56 16.04 1.96
N SER A 326 15.74 16.47 2.44
CA SER A 326 16.43 17.66 1.93
C SER A 326 16.98 17.49 0.51
N GLN A 327 17.20 16.26 0.04
CA GLN A 327 17.74 15.96 -1.28
C GLN A 327 16.67 15.55 -2.30
N TYR A 328 15.46 15.29 -1.87
CA TYR A 328 14.41 14.73 -2.74
C TYR A 328 14.17 15.57 -4.01
N TRP A 329 13.89 16.85 -3.87
CA TRP A 329 13.64 17.74 -5.01
C TRP A 329 14.92 18.19 -5.71
N VAL A 330 16.04 18.34 -4.97
CA VAL A 330 17.35 18.66 -5.52
C VAL A 330 17.78 17.58 -6.53
N GLU A 331 17.67 16.31 -6.15
CA GLU A 331 18.01 15.20 -7.05
C GLU A 331 16.95 14.99 -8.14
N SER A 332 15.68 15.16 -7.82
CA SER A 332 14.61 15.11 -8.85
C SER A 332 14.85 16.12 -9.97
N LYS A 333 15.29 17.34 -9.64
CA LYS A 333 15.71 18.35 -10.61
C LYS A 333 17.00 17.96 -11.32
N LYS A 334 18.05 17.59 -10.56
CA LYS A 334 19.38 17.22 -11.08
C LYS A 334 19.32 16.13 -12.13
N TYR A 335 18.56 15.07 -11.88
CA TYR A 335 18.45 13.92 -12.79
C TYR A 335 17.28 14.03 -13.77
N GLY A 336 16.56 15.16 -13.78
CA GLY A 336 15.45 15.40 -14.71
C GLY A 336 14.28 14.43 -14.50
N CYS A 337 13.99 14.04 -13.27
CA CYS A 337 12.91 13.11 -12.96
C CYS A 337 11.57 13.64 -13.42
N THR A 338 10.79 12.80 -14.10
CA THR A 338 9.44 13.09 -14.61
C THR A 338 8.34 12.49 -13.73
N VAL A 339 8.72 11.49 -12.93
CA VAL A 339 7.86 10.75 -12.02
C VAL A 339 8.59 10.59 -10.69
N ALA A 340 7.86 10.59 -9.59
CA ALA A 340 8.46 10.34 -8.28
C ALA A 340 7.60 9.42 -7.41
N GLN A 341 8.25 8.60 -6.58
CA GLN A 341 7.58 7.73 -5.64
C GLN A 341 7.58 8.30 -4.23
N TYR A 342 6.52 8.00 -3.48
CA TYR A 342 6.40 8.37 -2.10
C TYR A 342 5.70 7.26 -1.27
N VAL A 343 5.84 7.37 0.04
CA VAL A 343 4.87 6.91 1.03
C VAL A 343 4.41 8.12 1.83
N GLY A 344 3.22 8.06 2.44
CA GLY A 344 2.58 9.26 3.02
C GLY A 344 3.45 10.06 3.98
N GLU A 345 4.25 9.41 4.81
CA GLU A 345 5.18 10.06 5.73
C GLU A 345 6.30 10.84 5.01
N ILE A 346 6.75 10.38 3.84
CA ILE A 346 7.69 11.16 3.01
C ILE A 346 7.09 12.52 2.65
N CYS A 347 5.82 12.58 2.27
CA CYS A 347 5.17 13.84 1.94
C CYS A 347 5.16 14.81 3.13
N ARG A 348 4.96 14.30 4.34
CA ARG A 348 5.02 15.10 5.57
C ARG A 348 6.46 15.56 5.87
N TYR A 349 7.45 14.69 5.74
CA TYR A 349 8.84 15.06 5.92
C TYR A 349 9.31 16.12 4.92
N LEU A 350 8.85 16.05 3.66
CA LEU A 350 9.12 17.07 2.66
C LEU A 350 8.52 18.42 3.05
N LEU A 351 7.30 18.45 3.58
CA LEU A 351 6.66 19.67 4.06
C LEU A 351 7.41 20.31 5.25
N ASN A 352 8.07 19.50 6.07
CA ASN A 352 8.84 19.98 7.21
C ASN A 352 10.25 20.48 6.82
N THR A 353 10.68 20.34 5.56
CA THR A 353 11.96 20.92 5.11
C THR A 353 11.82 22.42 4.85
N PRO A 354 12.88 23.23 5.05
CA PRO A 354 12.90 24.61 4.58
C PRO A 354 12.60 24.72 3.08
N GLU A 355 11.89 25.75 2.68
CA GLU A 355 11.58 26.01 1.28
C GLU A 355 12.84 26.27 0.46
N LYS A 356 12.87 25.74 -0.76
CA LYS A 356 14.00 25.84 -1.70
C LYS A 356 13.48 26.08 -3.13
N PRO A 357 14.29 26.71 -4.00
CA PRO A 357 13.91 26.88 -5.41
C PRO A 357 13.58 25.56 -6.11
N GLU A 358 14.24 24.47 -5.72
CA GLU A 358 14.02 23.13 -6.27
C GLU A 358 12.64 22.57 -5.96
N ASP A 359 11.95 23.06 -4.93
CA ASP A 359 10.58 22.65 -4.59
C ASP A 359 9.60 22.81 -5.76
N THR A 360 9.86 23.77 -6.65
CA THR A 360 9.02 24.06 -7.83
C THR A 360 9.74 23.94 -9.18
N GLN A 361 11.08 23.87 -9.16
CA GLN A 361 11.92 23.86 -10.39
C GLN A 361 12.26 22.43 -10.86
N HIS A 362 11.34 21.51 -10.76
CA HIS A 362 11.49 20.12 -11.21
C HIS A 362 10.53 19.81 -12.36
N LYS A 363 10.74 18.66 -13.04
CA LYS A 363 9.91 18.18 -14.15
C LYS A 363 8.92 17.09 -13.75
N VAL A 364 8.78 16.80 -12.46
CA VAL A 364 7.89 15.75 -11.97
C VAL A 364 6.44 16.13 -12.27
N ARG A 365 5.79 15.34 -13.12
CA ARG A 365 4.38 15.53 -13.55
C ARG A 365 3.39 14.70 -12.77
N VAL A 366 3.85 13.62 -12.14
CA VAL A 366 3.02 12.74 -11.31
C VAL A 366 3.86 12.12 -10.20
N MET A 367 3.32 12.12 -9.01
CA MET A 367 3.79 11.28 -7.92
C MET A 367 2.87 10.10 -7.74
N PHE A 368 3.41 8.91 -7.49
CA PHE A 368 2.61 7.75 -7.14
C PHE A 368 3.12 7.07 -5.87
N GLY A 369 2.19 6.63 -5.06
CA GLY A 369 2.48 6.03 -3.77
C GLY A 369 1.21 5.76 -2.97
N ASN A 370 1.34 5.62 -1.67
CA ASN A 370 0.24 5.35 -0.78
C ASN A 370 0.41 6.03 0.58
N GLY A 371 -0.72 6.42 1.17
CA GLY A 371 -0.79 6.90 2.54
C GLY A 371 -0.66 8.41 2.72
N VAL A 372 -0.86 9.24 1.68
CA VAL A 372 -0.95 10.69 1.85
C VAL A 372 -2.19 11.03 2.68
N ARG A 373 -1.97 11.73 3.80
CA ARG A 373 -3.06 12.21 4.63
C ARG A 373 -3.83 13.34 3.95
N ALA A 374 -5.16 13.29 4.00
CA ALA A 374 -6.03 14.31 3.41
C ALA A 374 -5.70 15.73 3.92
N GLN A 375 -5.30 15.84 5.18
CA GLN A 375 -5.00 17.11 5.86
C GLN A 375 -3.82 17.88 5.23
N ILE A 376 -2.83 17.15 4.68
CA ILE A 376 -1.65 17.77 4.09
C ILE A 376 -1.70 17.83 2.55
N TRP A 377 -2.72 17.21 1.92
CA TRP A 377 -2.80 17.06 0.47
C TRP A 377 -2.68 18.39 -0.29
N ASN A 378 -3.55 19.33 0.02
CA ASN A 378 -3.58 20.63 -0.68
C ASN A 378 -2.31 21.46 -0.41
N GLN A 379 -1.81 21.44 0.83
CA GLN A 379 -0.56 22.13 1.19
C GLN A 379 0.61 21.54 0.38
N PHE A 380 0.68 20.20 0.27
CA PHE A 380 1.73 19.52 -0.47
C PHE A 380 1.68 19.83 -1.97
N THR A 381 0.51 19.71 -2.59
CA THR A 381 0.35 19.98 -4.02
C THR A 381 0.65 21.44 -4.38
N SER A 382 0.26 22.39 -3.53
CA SER A 382 0.53 23.81 -3.74
C SER A 382 2.01 24.13 -3.59
N ARG A 383 2.67 23.70 -2.49
CA ARG A 383 4.09 24.00 -2.24
C ARG A 383 4.99 23.44 -3.33
N PHE A 384 4.79 22.19 -3.72
CA PHE A 384 5.66 21.49 -4.65
C PHE A 384 5.16 21.55 -6.10
N ASN A 385 4.20 22.42 -6.41
CA ASN A 385 3.60 22.56 -7.75
C ASN A 385 3.30 21.19 -8.39
N MET A 386 2.68 20.28 -7.60
CA MET A 386 2.45 18.89 -8.00
C MET A 386 1.13 18.75 -8.76
N PRO A 387 1.14 18.52 -10.09
CA PRO A 387 -0.09 18.44 -10.88
C PRO A 387 -0.99 17.26 -10.52
N CYS A 388 -0.38 16.12 -10.15
CA CYS A 388 -1.13 14.91 -9.86
C CYS A 388 -0.44 14.05 -8.79
N ILE A 389 -1.18 13.71 -7.76
CA ILE A 389 -0.85 12.64 -6.81
C ILE A 389 -1.72 11.44 -7.14
N ALA A 390 -1.11 10.41 -7.71
CA ALA A 390 -1.76 9.14 -8.01
C ALA A 390 -1.65 8.21 -6.80
N GLU A 391 -2.50 8.47 -5.81
CA GLU A 391 -2.60 7.62 -4.63
C GLU A 391 -3.10 6.24 -5.03
N PHE A 392 -2.48 5.17 -4.53
CA PHE A 392 -3.03 3.83 -4.70
C PHE A 392 -3.23 3.15 -3.34
N TYR A 393 -4.22 2.30 -3.28
CA TYR A 393 -4.49 1.45 -2.13
C TYR A 393 -4.30 -0.01 -2.51
N GLY A 394 -3.54 -0.71 -1.68
CA GLY A 394 -3.30 -2.13 -1.83
C GLY A 394 -2.31 -2.63 -0.78
N ALA A 395 -2.28 -3.95 -0.59
CA ALA A 395 -1.27 -4.63 0.20
C ALA A 395 -0.46 -5.56 -0.70
N THR A 396 0.75 -5.90 -0.27
CA THR A 396 1.66 -6.80 -1.03
C THR A 396 0.98 -8.11 -1.42
N GLU A 397 0.18 -8.66 -0.53
CA GLU A 397 -0.63 -9.87 -0.72
C GLU A 397 -2.03 -9.62 -1.29
N SER A 398 -2.51 -8.38 -1.33
CA SER A 398 -3.88 -8.03 -1.73
C SER A 398 -4.16 -8.37 -3.18
N ILE A 399 -5.35 -8.88 -3.46
CA ILE A 399 -5.87 -9.13 -4.81
C ILE A 399 -6.81 -8.03 -5.30
N SER A 400 -7.08 -7.03 -4.45
CA SER A 400 -7.95 -5.89 -4.75
C SER A 400 -7.17 -4.62 -4.51
N ASN A 401 -6.82 -3.95 -5.60
CA ASN A 401 -6.08 -2.70 -5.57
C ASN A 401 -6.91 -1.65 -6.29
N ILE A 402 -6.98 -0.46 -5.72
CA ILE A 402 -7.66 0.69 -6.32
C ILE A 402 -6.66 1.84 -6.45
N MET A 403 -6.94 2.75 -7.35
CA MET A 403 -6.05 3.87 -7.63
C MET A 403 -6.85 5.16 -7.89
N ASN A 404 -6.35 6.23 -7.37
CA ASN A 404 -6.82 7.59 -7.61
C ASN A 404 -6.08 8.15 -8.83
N ILE A 405 -6.69 8.05 -9.99
CA ILE A 405 -6.08 8.45 -11.27
C ILE A 405 -6.29 9.92 -11.63
N GLU A 406 -7.12 10.62 -10.85
CA GLU A 406 -7.48 12.03 -11.09
C GLU A 406 -6.88 12.98 -10.04
N GLY A 407 -6.13 12.46 -9.07
CA GLY A 407 -5.57 13.28 -7.99
C GLY A 407 -6.65 13.85 -7.05
N LYS A 408 -7.78 13.16 -6.88
CA LYS A 408 -8.86 13.57 -5.96
C LYS A 408 -8.33 13.64 -4.53
N PRO A 409 -8.33 14.82 -3.87
CA PRO A 409 -7.76 14.98 -2.54
C PRO A 409 -8.33 14.00 -1.52
N GLY A 410 -7.45 13.33 -0.78
CA GLY A 410 -7.79 12.38 0.29
C GLY A 410 -8.31 11.02 -0.15
N SER A 411 -8.62 10.83 -1.44
CA SER A 411 -9.07 9.54 -1.94
C SER A 411 -7.90 8.61 -2.24
N CYS A 412 -8.00 7.36 -1.80
CA CYS A 412 -7.02 6.30 -2.09
C CYS A 412 -7.33 5.53 -3.39
N GLY A 413 -8.44 5.84 -4.06
CA GLY A 413 -8.84 5.22 -5.32
C GLY A 413 -10.34 5.27 -5.54
N PHE A 414 -10.81 4.58 -6.57
CA PHE A 414 -12.24 4.51 -6.87
C PHE A 414 -12.69 3.13 -7.35
N VAL A 415 -13.97 2.87 -7.17
CA VAL A 415 -14.68 1.74 -7.79
C VAL A 415 -15.87 2.31 -8.56
N SER A 416 -16.02 1.95 -9.84
CA SER A 416 -17.12 2.45 -10.64
C SER A 416 -18.48 2.10 -10.02
N VAL A 417 -19.31 3.09 -9.80
CA VAL A 417 -20.71 2.90 -9.33
C VAL A 417 -21.63 2.46 -10.46
N LEU A 418 -21.29 2.80 -11.71
CA LEU A 418 -22.03 2.42 -12.91
C LEU A 418 -21.76 0.97 -13.31
N PHE A 419 -20.50 0.52 -13.18
CA PHE A 419 -20.01 -0.81 -13.57
C PHE A 419 -19.57 -1.63 -12.37
N ARG A 420 -20.33 -1.59 -11.28
CA ARG A 420 -19.99 -2.19 -9.97
C ARG A 420 -19.58 -3.66 -10.04
N HIS A 421 -20.18 -4.42 -10.99
CA HIS A 421 -19.87 -5.85 -11.15
C HIS A 421 -18.57 -6.13 -11.93
N ALA A 422 -18.02 -5.14 -12.62
CA ALA A 422 -16.78 -5.30 -13.37
C ALA A 422 -15.56 -5.39 -12.45
N PHE A 423 -15.64 -4.79 -11.25
CA PHE A 423 -14.56 -4.80 -10.26
C PHE A 423 -15.02 -5.52 -8.97
N PRO A 424 -14.45 -6.71 -8.69
CA PRO A 424 -14.95 -7.61 -7.64
C PRO A 424 -14.38 -7.28 -6.25
N ALA A 425 -14.43 -6.03 -5.86
CA ALA A 425 -14.07 -5.54 -4.54
C ALA A 425 -15.26 -4.81 -3.90
N TYR A 426 -15.44 -5.00 -2.61
CA TYR A 426 -16.61 -4.54 -1.88
C TYR A 426 -16.22 -4.03 -0.49
N LEU A 427 -17.07 -3.17 0.08
CA LEU A 427 -17.06 -2.84 1.49
C LEU A 427 -18.12 -3.67 2.19
N ILE A 428 -17.72 -4.44 3.19
CA ILE A 428 -18.61 -5.24 4.03
C ILE A 428 -18.69 -4.62 5.43
N LYS A 429 -19.90 -4.65 6.01
CA LYS A 429 -20.08 -4.24 7.41
C LYS A 429 -19.39 -5.24 8.32
N ILE A 430 -18.66 -4.73 9.30
CA ILE A 430 -18.07 -5.51 10.37
C ILE A 430 -18.63 -5.05 11.70
N ASP A 431 -18.65 -5.95 12.65
CA ASP A 431 -18.86 -5.63 14.04
C ASP A 431 -17.61 -4.93 14.58
N GLU A 432 -17.78 -3.78 15.18
CA GLU A 432 -16.66 -2.91 15.57
C GLU A 432 -15.88 -3.44 16.78
N GLU A 433 -16.52 -4.26 17.64
CA GLU A 433 -15.88 -4.86 18.82
C GLU A 433 -15.08 -6.11 18.45
N THR A 434 -15.67 -6.99 17.65
CA THR A 434 -15.08 -8.28 17.30
C THR A 434 -14.25 -8.23 16.00
N GLY A 435 -14.48 -7.22 15.14
CA GLY A 435 -13.90 -7.15 13.81
C GLY A 435 -14.46 -8.21 12.84
N GLU A 436 -15.52 -8.94 13.23
CA GLU A 436 -16.10 -9.98 12.40
C GLU A 436 -17.18 -9.45 11.44
N PRO A 437 -17.33 -10.04 10.24
CA PRO A 437 -18.33 -9.62 9.27
C PRO A 437 -19.76 -9.78 9.76
N ILE A 438 -20.56 -8.71 9.69
CA ILE A 438 -22.01 -8.76 9.97
C ILE A 438 -22.70 -9.48 8.82
N ARG A 439 -23.58 -10.45 9.17
CA ARG A 439 -24.26 -11.31 8.23
C ARG A 439 -25.76 -11.06 8.18
N ASN A 440 -26.32 -11.17 6.99
CA ASN A 440 -27.77 -11.12 6.79
C ASN A 440 -28.45 -12.48 7.13
N LYS A 441 -29.78 -12.54 7.02
CA LYS A 441 -30.58 -13.75 7.28
C LYS A 441 -30.20 -14.96 6.41
N ASN A 442 -29.59 -14.73 5.24
CA ASN A 442 -29.13 -15.79 4.33
C ASN A 442 -27.70 -16.25 4.68
N GLY A 443 -27.08 -15.67 5.72
CA GLY A 443 -25.73 -15.97 6.18
C GLY A 443 -24.63 -15.42 5.27
N THR A 444 -24.93 -14.49 4.33
CA THR A 444 -23.94 -13.73 3.56
C THR A 444 -23.64 -12.38 4.22
N CYS A 445 -22.52 -11.77 3.88
CA CYS A 445 -22.14 -10.48 4.47
C CYS A 445 -23.10 -9.34 4.06
N VAL A 446 -23.26 -8.37 4.95
CA VAL A 446 -23.98 -7.12 4.67
C VAL A 446 -23.03 -6.14 3.99
N LEU A 447 -23.39 -5.67 2.79
CA LEU A 447 -22.59 -4.68 2.07
C LEU A 447 -22.87 -3.27 2.59
N CYS A 448 -21.83 -2.42 2.61
CA CYS A 448 -21.97 -1.01 2.95
C CYS A 448 -22.64 -0.22 1.83
N LYS A 449 -23.42 0.80 2.23
CA LYS A 449 -23.94 1.85 1.35
C LYS A 449 -22.92 2.98 1.25
N PRO A 450 -23.03 3.88 0.25
CA PRO A 450 -22.23 5.10 0.23
C PRO A 450 -22.34 5.87 1.56
N GLY A 451 -21.21 6.34 2.08
CA GLY A 451 -21.09 7.00 3.38
C GLY A 451 -20.90 6.07 4.57
N GLU A 452 -21.18 4.77 4.43
CA GLU A 452 -20.96 3.81 5.51
C GLU A 452 -19.53 3.26 5.51
N ALA A 453 -18.93 3.14 6.69
CA ALA A 453 -17.62 2.54 6.88
C ALA A 453 -17.72 1.00 6.83
N GLY A 454 -16.72 0.35 6.26
CA GLY A 454 -16.64 -1.11 6.24
C GLY A 454 -15.30 -1.64 5.81
N GLU A 455 -15.05 -2.93 6.07
CA GLU A 455 -13.82 -3.58 5.66
C GLU A 455 -13.80 -3.80 4.15
N PHE A 456 -12.69 -3.42 3.53
CA PHE A 456 -12.47 -3.62 2.11
C PHE A 456 -12.07 -5.06 1.82
N VAL A 457 -12.85 -5.74 0.98
CA VAL A 457 -12.63 -7.16 0.65
C VAL A 457 -12.61 -7.38 -0.86
N GLY A 458 -11.78 -8.33 -1.30
CA GLY A 458 -11.69 -8.74 -2.69
C GLY A 458 -12.08 -10.19 -2.91
N ILE A 459 -13.00 -10.47 -3.84
CA ILE A 459 -13.45 -11.83 -4.13
C ILE A 459 -12.32 -12.65 -4.75
N ILE A 460 -11.93 -13.75 -4.09
CA ILE A 460 -10.93 -14.69 -4.56
C ILE A 460 -11.49 -15.50 -5.72
N LYS A 461 -10.69 -15.67 -6.77
CA LYS A 461 -10.97 -16.60 -7.86
C LYS A 461 -9.70 -17.40 -8.16
N ARG A 462 -9.70 -18.68 -7.81
CA ARG A 462 -8.55 -19.57 -8.05
C ARG A 462 -8.20 -19.62 -9.54
N ASN A 463 -6.93 -19.72 -9.83
CA ASN A 463 -6.37 -19.75 -11.18
C ASN A 463 -6.67 -18.51 -12.04
N HIS A 464 -7.08 -17.39 -11.42
CA HIS A 464 -7.26 -16.13 -12.12
C HIS A 464 -6.07 -15.19 -11.84
N PRO A 465 -5.34 -14.70 -12.87
CA PRO A 465 -4.07 -13.99 -12.72
C PRO A 465 -4.08 -12.83 -11.74
N MET A 466 -5.22 -12.14 -11.64
CA MET A 466 -5.36 -10.94 -10.81
C MET A 466 -6.10 -11.21 -9.48
N ARG A 467 -6.76 -12.36 -9.34
CA ARG A 467 -7.69 -12.63 -8.24
C ARG A 467 -7.36 -13.89 -7.46
N ASP A 468 -6.22 -14.52 -7.78
CA ASP A 468 -5.72 -15.69 -7.05
C ASP A 468 -4.88 -15.22 -5.86
N PHE A 469 -5.33 -15.59 -4.66
CA PHE A 469 -4.65 -15.25 -3.41
C PHE A 469 -3.66 -16.35 -3.05
N HIS A 470 -2.36 -16.03 -3.10
CA HIS A 470 -1.29 -16.99 -2.83
C HIS A 470 -0.88 -17.07 -1.36
N GLY A 471 -1.29 -16.07 -0.57
CA GLY A 471 -1.02 -16.05 0.86
C GLY A 471 0.45 -15.80 1.22
N TYR A 472 0.78 -16.32 2.37
CA TYR A 472 2.11 -16.27 2.98
C TYR A 472 2.76 -17.65 2.98
N ALA A 473 4.05 -17.72 3.29
CA ALA A 473 4.73 -18.99 3.57
C ALA A 473 4.07 -19.72 4.76
N ASP A 474 3.61 -18.97 5.76
CA ASP A 474 2.78 -19.49 6.85
C ASP A 474 1.31 -19.66 6.43
N ARG A 475 0.82 -20.91 6.49
CA ARG A 475 -0.57 -21.28 6.16
C ARG A 475 -1.59 -20.69 7.13
N ASN A 476 -1.29 -20.65 8.43
CA ASN A 476 -2.21 -20.13 9.44
C ASN A 476 -2.43 -18.62 9.25
N ALA A 477 -1.36 -17.88 8.93
CA ALA A 477 -1.45 -16.47 8.59
C ALA A 477 -2.27 -16.24 7.31
N THR A 478 -2.21 -17.17 6.35
CA THR A 478 -2.98 -17.13 5.11
C THR A 478 -4.48 -17.31 5.38
N GLU A 479 -4.88 -18.33 6.17
CA GLU A 479 -6.30 -18.60 6.47
C GLU A 479 -6.98 -17.44 7.21
N LYS A 480 -6.28 -16.76 8.11
CA LYS A 480 -6.79 -15.57 8.82
C LYS A 480 -7.17 -14.40 7.89
N LYS A 481 -6.68 -14.39 6.66
CA LYS A 481 -6.99 -13.36 5.66
C LYS A 481 -8.13 -13.75 4.72
N ILE A 482 -8.80 -14.87 4.95
CA ILE A 482 -9.88 -15.36 4.09
C ILE A 482 -11.23 -15.28 4.83
N ALA A 483 -12.14 -14.49 4.28
CA ALA A 483 -13.55 -14.54 4.66
C ALA A 483 -14.35 -15.40 3.69
N ARG A 484 -15.43 -16.01 4.19
CA ARG A 484 -16.30 -16.92 3.44
C ARG A 484 -17.72 -16.36 3.36
N ASP A 485 -18.47 -16.78 2.35
CA ASP A 485 -19.90 -16.41 2.16
C ASP A 485 -20.12 -14.88 2.11
N ILE A 486 -19.46 -14.20 1.20
CA ILE A 486 -19.53 -12.73 1.08
C ILE A 486 -20.79 -12.30 0.35
N LEU A 487 -20.90 -12.61 -0.94
CA LEU A 487 -22.03 -12.27 -1.80
C LEU A 487 -23.01 -13.43 -1.92
N LYS A 488 -22.49 -14.65 -1.92
CA LYS A 488 -23.25 -15.90 -2.07
C LYS A 488 -22.56 -17.01 -1.28
N LYS A 489 -23.32 -18.04 -0.93
CA LYS A 489 -22.79 -19.24 -0.27
C LYS A 489 -21.66 -19.88 -1.08
N GLY A 490 -20.56 -20.20 -0.41
CA GLY A 490 -19.39 -20.87 -0.98
C GLY A 490 -18.37 -19.94 -1.64
N ASP A 491 -18.61 -18.64 -1.77
CA ASP A 491 -17.58 -17.71 -2.23
C ASP A 491 -16.59 -17.38 -1.10
N THR A 492 -15.41 -16.92 -1.49
CA THR A 492 -14.34 -16.53 -0.57
C THR A 492 -13.78 -15.17 -0.98
N ALA A 493 -13.36 -14.38 0.00
CA ALA A 493 -12.69 -13.11 -0.24
C ALA A 493 -11.46 -12.94 0.63
N PHE A 494 -10.51 -12.18 0.11
CA PHE A 494 -9.38 -11.66 0.86
C PHE A 494 -9.85 -10.50 1.72
N ARG A 495 -9.55 -10.56 3.01
CA ARG A 495 -9.76 -9.50 4.01
C ARG A 495 -8.55 -8.58 4.03
N SER A 496 -8.75 -7.31 3.75
CA SER A 496 -7.65 -6.33 3.83
C SER A 496 -7.23 -6.08 5.30
N GLY A 497 -8.19 -6.04 6.19
CA GLY A 497 -8.02 -5.56 7.55
C GLY A 497 -8.03 -4.03 7.63
N ASP A 498 -8.50 -3.36 6.59
CA ASP A 498 -8.58 -1.90 6.52
C ASP A 498 -10.04 -1.47 6.36
N ILE A 499 -10.44 -0.44 7.08
CA ILE A 499 -11.76 0.17 7.03
C ILE A 499 -11.72 1.36 6.09
N LEU A 500 -12.58 1.33 5.07
CA LEU A 500 -12.74 2.40 4.10
C LEU A 500 -14.18 2.91 4.10
N ILE A 501 -14.36 4.11 3.57
CA ILE A 501 -15.66 4.70 3.25
C ILE A 501 -15.70 4.97 1.76
N MET A 502 -16.82 4.67 1.11
CA MET A 502 -17.06 4.99 -0.29
C MET A 502 -18.07 6.12 -0.38
N ASP A 503 -17.78 7.17 -1.16
CA ASP A 503 -18.75 8.23 -1.44
C ASP A 503 -19.76 7.83 -2.54
N GLU A 504 -20.71 8.70 -2.81
CA GLU A 504 -21.75 8.48 -3.84
C GLU A 504 -21.18 8.36 -5.25
N LEU A 505 -20.02 8.95 -5.51
CA LEU A 505 -19.33 8.90 -6.80
C LEU A 505 -18.41 7.69 -6.93
N GLY A 506 -18.26 6.89 -5.86
CA GLY A 506 -17.44 5.69 -5.85
C GLY A 506 -15.98 5.91 -5.49
N TYR A 507 -15.58 7.12 -5.03
CA TYR A 507 -14.26 7.34 -4.45
C TYR A 507 -14.17 6.68 -3.07
N MET A 508 -13.02 6.06 -2.80
CA MET A 508 -12.71 5.37 -1.56
C MET A 508 -11.78 6.21 -0.70
N TYR A 509 -12.09 6.29 0.58
CA TYR A 509 -11.31 7.02 1.57
C TYR A 509 -10.91 6.06 2.68
N PHE A 510 -9.62 6.03 3.02
CA PHE A 510 -9.12 5.24 4.13
C PHE A 510 -9.58 5.87 5.46
N LYS A 511 -10.14 5.07 6.34
CA LYS A 511 -10.60 5.53 7.67
C LYS A 511 -9.64 5.05 8.77
N ASP A 512 -9.46 3.71 8.86
CA ASP A 512 -8.64 3.11 9.92
C ASP A 512 -8.29 1.64 9.59
N ARG A 513 -7.58 0.98 10.49
CA ARG A 513 -7.38 -0.45 10.45
C ARG A 513 -8.30 -1.18 11.42
N THR A 514 -8.72 -2.39 11.05
CA THR A 514 -9.49 -3.26 11.95
C THR A 514 -8.65 -3.54 13.21
N GLY A 515 -9.19 -3.18 14.39
CA GLY A 515 -8.51 -3.32 15.68
C GLY A 515 -7.65 -2.12 16.12
N ASP A 516 -7.48 -1.09 15.28
CA ASP A 516 -6.83 0.16 15.66
C ASP A 516 -7.85 1.21 16.18
N THR A 517 -9.09 1.15 15.71
CA THR A 517 -10.21 1.91 16.29
C THR A 517 -10.44 1.48 17.73
N PHE A 518 -10.59 2.42 18.63
CA PHE A 518 -10.93 2.16 20.03
C PHE A 518 -12.24 2.84 20.41
N ARG A 519 -12.93 2.29 21.42
CA ARG A 519 -14.18 2.83 21.93
C ARG A 519 -13.94 3.58 23.24
N TRP A 520 -14.44 4.79 23.34
CA TRP A 520 -14.37 5.59 24.55
C TRP A 520 -15.71 6.27 24.83
N ARG A 521 -16.25 6.07 26.04
CA ARG A 521 -17.54 6.64 26.47
C ARG A 521 -18.70 6.35 25.50
N GLY A 522 -18.73 5.13 24.98
CA GLY A 522 -19.77 4.70 24.03
C GLY A 522 -19.53 5.11 22.56
N GLU A 523 -18.52 5.96 22.28
CA GLU A 523 -18.21 6.46 20.94
C GLU A 523 -16.97 5.78 20.35
N ASN A 524 -16.99 5.54 19.07
CA ASN A 524 -15.85 4.96 18.33
C ASN A 524 -14.89 6.05 17.87
N VAL A 525 -13.61 5.87 18.17
CA VAL A 525 -12.54 6.79 17.84
C VAL A 525 -11.59 6.14 16.83
N SER A 526 -11.46 6.74 15.65
CA SER A 526 -10.45 6.35 14.68
C SER A 526 -9.08 6.86 15.12
N SER A 527 -8.16 5.95 15.40
CA SER A 527 -6.80 6.31 15.79
C SER A 527 -6.08 7.12 14.69
N THR A 528 -6.29 6.75 13.43
CA THR A 528 -5.67 7.42 12.28
C THR A 528 -6.19 8.85 12.08
N GLU A 529 -7.49 9.08 12.29
CA GLU A 529 -8.09 10.41 12.19
C GLU A 529 -7.53 11.35 13.28
N VAL A 530 -7.55 10.88 14.53
CA VAL A 530 -7.03 11.65 15.66
C VAL A 530 -5.52 11.89 15.51
N GLU A 531 -4.76 10.89 15.07
CA GLU A 531 -3.33 10.97 14.78
C GLU A 531 -3.00 12.07 13.76
N GLY A 532 -3.81 12.17 12.69
CA GLY A 532 -3.67 13.24 11.69
C GLY A 532 -3.87 14.63 12.27
N VAL A 533 -4.86 14.79 13.16
CA VAL A 533 -5.12 16.07 13.85
C VAL A 533 -4.02 16.39 14.86
N VAL A 534 -3.66 15.43 15.70
CA VAL A 534 -2.59 15.57 16.72
C VAL A 534 -1.28 16.00 16.06
N SER A 535 -0.85 15.31 15.00
CA SER A 535 0.36 15.64 14.27
C SER A 535 0.32 17.07 13.72
N LYS A 536 -0.79 17.47 13.08
CA LYS A 536 -0.95 18.80 12.51
C LYS A 536 -0.90 19.90 13.57
N VAL A 537 -1.63 19.73 14.67
CA VAL A 537 -1.70 20.69 15.78
C VAL A 537 -0.36 20.78 16.52
N ALA A 538 0.40 19.69 16.57
CA ALA A 538 1.76 19.68 17.12
C ALA A 538 2.83 20.21 16.13
N GLY A 539 2.47 20.92 15.07
CA GLY A 539 3.43 21.47 14.10
C GLY A 539 3.98 20.44 13.13
N ASN A 540 3.17 19.46 12.73
CA ASN A 540 3.55 18.32 11.89
C ASN A 540 4.62 17.39 12.50
N LYS A 541 4.72 17.36 13.84
CA LYS A 541 5.58 16.41 14.54
C LYS A 541 5.09 14.99 14.35
N ASP A 542 6.01 14.01 14.51
CA ASP A 542 5.64 12.58 14.52
C ASP A 542 4.70 12.31 15.70
N ALA A 543 3.57 11.70 15.41
CA ALA A 543 2.58 11.36 16.42
C ALA A 543 1.88 10.04 16.09
N VAL A 544 1.61 9.25 17.12
CA VAL A 544 0.75 8.07 17.03
C VAL A 544 -0.34 8.13 18.09
N VAL A 545 -1.51 7.59 17.76
CA VAL A 545 -2.66 7.54 18.67
C VAL A 545 -3.14 6.10 18.81
N TYR A 546 -3.44 5.71 20.03
CA TYR A 546 -3.88 4.36 20.38
C TYR A 546 -4.79 4.38 21.61
N GLY A 547 -5.61 3.35 21.76
CA GLY A 547 -6.47 3.19 22.92
C GLY A 547 -5.74 2.47 24.04
N VAL A 548 -5.82 3.00 25.27
CA VAL A 548 -5.31 2.39 26.51
C VAL A 548 -6.47 2.06 27.45
N GLU A 549 -6.36 0.93 28.14
CA GLU A 549 -7.35 0.51 29.13
C GLU A 549 -7.21 1.36 30.39
N VAL A 550 -8.32 1.86 30.90
CA VAL A 550 -8.38 2.63 32.14
C VAL A 550 -9.23 1.86 33.14
N PRO A 551 -8.67 1.48 34.29
CA PRO A 551 -9.41 0.72 35.30
C PRO A 551 -10.70 1.42 35.73
N GLY A 552 -11.79 0.68 35.79
CA GLY A 552 -13.10 1.20 36.18
C GLY A 552 -13.86 2.01 35.11
N ALA A 553 -13.28 2.19 33.91
CA ALA A 553 -13.95 2.81 32.78
C ALA A 553 -14.29 1.81 31.68
N GLU A 554 -15.44 2.02 31.01
CA GLU A 554 -15.84 1.20 29.87
C GLU A 554 -15.09 1.67 28.59
N GLY A 555 -14.47 0.72 27.89
CA GLY A 555 -13.74 0.99 26.67
C GLY A 555 -12.27 1.31 26.88
N ARG A 556 -11.67 2.04 25.94
CA ARG A 556 -10.26 2.45 25.95
C ARG A 556 -10.16 3.95 25.76
N ALA A 557 -9.42 4.63 26.60
CA ALA A 557 -9.15 6.05 26.46
C ALA A 557 -8.08 6.32 25.38
N GLY A 558 -8.21 7.41 24.64
CA GLY A 558 -7.20 7.83 23.69
C GLY A 558 -5.90 8.24 24.39
N MET A 559 -4.77 7.72 23.92
CA MET A 559 -3.43 8.17 24.27
C MET A 559 -2.68 8.58 23.02
N ALA A 560 -2.08 9.77 23.01
CA ALA A 560 -1.24 10.25 21.94
C ALA A 560 0.22 10.27 22.39
N ALA A 561 1.11 9.66 21.58
CA ALA A 561 2.55 9.80 21.76
C ALA A 561 3.09 10.72 20.66
N ILE A 562 3.81 11.76 21.04
CA ILE A 562 4.31 12.83 20.15
C ILE A 562 5.82 12.89 20.29
N VAL A 563 6.54 12.92 19.17
CA VAL A 563 7.99 13.07 19.15
C VAL A 563 8.34 14.55 19.25
N ASP A 564 8.93 14.93 20.39
CA ASP A 564 9.32 16.30 20.68
C ASP A 564 10.65 16.34 21.46
N PRO A 565 11.78 16.04 20.80
CA PRO A 565 13.09 15.93 21.46
C PRO A 565 13.58 17.26 22.04
N GLU A 566 13.17 18.38 21.45
CA GLU A 566 13.57 19.73 21.85
C GLU A 566 12.64 20.36 22.91
N ASP A 567 11.55 19.64 23.30
CA ASP A 567 10.57 20.09 24.29
C ASP A 567 9.91 21.45 23.93
N GLU A 568 9.61 21.61 22.63
CA GLU A 568 9.05 22.85 22.06
C GLU A 568 7.52 22.90 22.08
N LEU A 569 6.85 21.78 22.39
CA LEU A 569 5.39 21.69 22.33
C LEU A 569 4.74 22.53 23.42
N ASP A 570 4.09 23.63 23.02
CA ASP A 570 3.24 24.39 23.94
C ASP A 570 1.94 23.64 24.20
N LEU A 571 1.86 22.98 25.35
CA LEU A 571 0.69 22.17 25.76
C LEU A 571 -0.59 23.00 25.88
N HIS A 572 -0.50 24.29 26.17
CA HIS A 572 -1.67 25.14 26.29
C HIS A 572 -2.32 25.42 24.92
N SER A 573 -1.54 25.92 23.98
CA SER A 573 -1.98 26.14 22.59
C SER A 573 -2.39 24.84 21.90
N PHE A 574 -1.66 23.75 22.15
CA PHE A 574 -1.99 22.40 21.67
C PHE A 574 -3.37 21.96 22.16
N THR A 575 -3.65 22.12 23.46
CA THR A 575 -4.95 21.75 24.06
C THR A 575 -6.11 22.51 23.43
N LEU A 576 -5.98 23.82 23.27
CA LEU A 576 -7.02 24.66 22.67
C LEU A 576 -7.30 24.23 21.22
N SER A 577 -6.25 24.08 20.43
CA SER A 577 -6.37 23.67 19.02
C SER A 577 -6.95 22.27 18.84
N LEU A 578 -6.65 21.33 19.73
CA LEU A 578 -7.28 19.99 19.68
C LEU A 578 -8.79 20.07 19.93
N LYS A 579 -9.21 20.87 20.91
CA LYS A 579 -10.63 21.01 21.28
C LYS A 579 -11.45 21.73 20.22
N ASP A 580 -10.84 22.60 19.44
CA ASP A 580 -11.48 23.28 18.32
C ASP A 580 -11.77 22.35 17.14
N VAL A 581 -11.00 21.25 17.00
CA VAL A 581 -11.07 20.36 15.84
C VAL A 581 -11.70 19.01 16.18
N LEU A 582 -11.43 18.47 17.38
CA LEU A 582 -11.89 17.14 17.78
C LEU A 582 -13.07 17.22 18.77
N PRO A 583 -14.07 16.33 18.63
CA PRO A 583 -15.06 16.17 19.68
C PRO A 583 -14.40 15.64 20.96
N SER A 584 -14.98 15.97 22.11
CA SER A 584 -14.37 15.71 23.43
C SER A 584 -14.01 14.23 23.67
N TYR A 585 -14.80 13.31 23.14
CA TYR A 585 -14.54 11.87 23.27
C TYR A 585 -13.34 11.39 22.44
N ALA A 586 -12.98 12.11 21.37
CA ALA A 586 -11.86 11.79 20.50
C ALA A 586 -10.55 12.50 20.92
N CYS A 587 -10.63 13.52 21.77
CA CYS A 587 -9.43 14.15 22.33
C CYS A 587 -8.67 13.14 23.19
N PRO A 588 -7.35 12.95 22.97
CA PRO A 588 -6.56 12.04 23.79
C PRO A 588 -6.63 12.42 25.27
N LEU A 589 -6.91 11.45 26.12
CA LEU A 589 -6.93 11.64 27.58
C LEU A 589 -5.52 11.67 28.14
N PHE A 590 -4.60 10.95 27.50
CA PHE A 590 -3.20 10.88 27.89
C PHE A 590 -2.30 11.36 26.77
N LEU A 591 -1.20 12.03 27.13
CA LEU A 591 -0.10 12.36 26.22
C LEU A 591 1.20 11.74 26.74
N ARG A 592 2.03 11.30 25.79
CA ARG A 592 3.40 10.84 26.01
C ARG A 592 4.33 11.60 25.07
N ILE A 593 5.33 12.26 25.63
CA ILE A 593 6.32 13.00 24.86
C ILE A 593 7.57 12.14 24.70
N LEU A 594 7.87 11.79 23.45
CA LEU A 594 8.98 10.94 23.08
C LEU A 594 10.16 11.76 22.56
N LYS A 595 11.38 11.27 22.78
CA LYS A 595 12.57 11.81 22.10
C LYS A 595 12.70 11.27 20.69
N ASP A 596 12.30 10.04 20.46
CA ASP A 596 12.32 9.35 19.15
C ASP A 596 11.25 8.25 19.12
N ILE A 597 10.86 7.80 17.94
CA ILE A 597 9.93 6.70 17.76
C ILE A 597 10.40 5.74 16.68
N ASP A 598 10.29 4.47 16.97
CA ASP A 598 10.59 3.41 16.00
C ASP A 598 9.70 3.50 14.78
N VAL A 599 10.31 3.47 13.60
CA VAL A 599 9.61 3.42 12.32
C VAL A 599 9.87 2.11 11.58
N THR A 600 8.92 1.72 10.73
CA THR A 600 9.14 0.64 9.76
C THR A 600 10.04 1.14 8.63
N GLY A 601 10.56 0.23 7.80
CA GLY A 601 11.32 0.62 6.62
C GLY A 601 10.53 1.45 5.59
N THR A 602 9.20 1.51 5.72
CA THR A 602 8.30 2.39 4.95
C THR A 602 7.81 3.58 5.78
N PHE A 603 8.58 3.99 6.78
CA PHE A 603 8.34 5.15 7.65
C PHE A 603 7.01 5.11 8.43
N LYS A 604 6.37 3.94 8.58
CA LYS A 604 5.20 3.80 9.45
C LYS A 604 5.66 3.72 10.90
N LEU A 605 5.07 4.56 11.74
CA LEU A 605 5.34 4.62 13.17
C LEU A 605 4.86 3.33 13.87
N LYS A 606 5.69 2.78 14.77
CA LYS A 606 5.35 1.56 15.51
C LYS A 606 4.65 1.91 16.82
N LYS A 607 3.38 1.60 16.93
CA LYS A 607 2.56 1.91 18.11
C LYS A 607 2.29 0.75 19.06
N LEU A 608 2.52 -0.49 18.64
CA LEU A 608 2.19 -1.68 19.46
C LEU A 608 2.93 -1.74 20.80
N THR A 609 4.20 -1.36 20.83
CA THR A 609 5.00 -1.32 22.05
C THR A 609 4.48 -0.25 23.00
N LEU A 610 4.26 0.98 22.49
CA LEU A 610 3.72 2.10 23.24
C LEU A 610 2.34 1.78 23.84
N GLN A 611 1.48 1.10 23.06
CA GLN A 611 0.16 0.69 23.53
C GLN A 611 0.22 -0.32 24.66
N LYS A 612 1.18 -1.28 24.62
CA LYS A 612 1.37 -2.27 25.67
C LYS A 612 1.94 -1.68 26.96
N GLU A 613 2.82 -0.69 26.84
CA GLU A 613 3.39 0.04 27.97
C GLU A 613 2.33 0.89 28.68
N GLY A 614 1.31 1.34 27.94
CA GLY A 614 0.21 2.14 28.49
C GLY A 614 0.66 3.50 29.02
N PHE A 615 0.18 3.89 30.22
CA PHE A 615 0.42 5.20 30.82
C PHE A 615 0.97 5.14 32.25
N ASN A 616 1.60 4.03 32.65
CA ASN A 616 2.14 3.88 34.01
C ASN A 616 3.49 4.65 34.15
N PRO A 617 3.57 5.73 34.94
CA PRO A 617 4.77 6.52 35.08
C PRO A 617 5.92 5.81 35.81
N SER A 618 5.66 4.66 36.46
CA SER A 618 6.70 3.83 37.10
C SER A 618 7.41 2.90 36.13
N LEU A 619 6.85 2.70 34.91
CA LEU A 619 7.39 1.81 33.87
C LEU A 619 7.91 2.58 32.66
N ILE A 620 7.65 3.90 32.60
CA ILE A 620 7.91 4.74 31.42
C ILE A 620 8.78 5.92 31.86
N GLU A 621 9.92 6.09 31.18
CA GLU A 621 10.83 7.22 31.44
C GLU A 621 10.42 8.52 30.74
N ASP A 622 9.56 8.43 29.73
CA ASP A 622 9.08 9.59 28.98
C ASP A 622 8.15 10.47 29.80
N LYS A 623 8.04 11.74 29.42
CA LYS A 623 7.09 12.67 30.06
C LYS A 623 5.65 12.26 29.72
N LEU A 624 4.86 12.02 30.77
CA LEU A 624 3.45 11.65 30.68
C LEU A 624 2.57 12.77 31.18
N TYR A 625 1.45 12.99 30.49
CA TYR A 625 0.45 13.98 30.87
C TYR A 625 -0.95 13.37 30.84
N PHE A 626 -1.80 13.88 31.69
CA PHE A 626 -3.23 13.55 31.80
C PHE A 626 -4.06 14.78 31.58
N PHE A 627 -5.15 14.68 30.81
CA PHE A 627 -6.08 15.79 30.60
C PHE A 627 -7.01 15.93 31.82
N ASP A 628 -6.80 16.99 32.61
CA ASP A 628 -7.67 17.32 33.73
C ASP A 628 -8.91 18.05 33.22
N SER A 629 -10.07 17.39 33.33
CA SER A 629 -11.36 17.96 32.87
C SER A 629 -11.84 19.15 33.67
N LYS A 630 -11.37 19.35 34.90
CA LYS A 630 -11.71 20.51 35.75
C LYS A 630 -10.84 21.71 35.39
N LEU A 631 -9.54 21.48 35.21
CA LEU A 631 -8.59 22.52 34.84
C LEU A 631 -8.56 22.79 33.33
N GLN A 632 -9.21 21.93 32.52
CA GLN A 632 -9.30 22.03 31.05
C GLN A 632 -7.93 22.09 30.36
N ARG A 633 -6.92 21.41 30.93
CA ARG A 633 -5.54 21.35 30.42
C ARG A 633 -4.87 20.05 30.76
N TYR A 634 -3.80 19.77 30.04
CA TYR A 634 -2.92 18.65 30.38
C TYR A 634 -2.07 18.99 31.60
N VAL A 635 -2.00 18.05 32.55
CA VAL A 635 -1.18 18.12 33.77
C VAL A 635 -0.21 16.93 33.77
N VAL A 636 0.94 17.09 34.42
CA VAL A 636 1.93 15.99 34.53
C VAL A 636 1.28 14.80 35.23
N LEU A 637 1.40 13.62 34.62
CA LEU A 637 0.91 12.37 35.20
C LEU A 637 1.95 11.85 36.24
N THR A 638 1.75 12.23 37.47
CA THR A 638 2.57 11.74 38.59
C THR A 638 2.14 10.36 39.04
N ALA A 639 3.00 9.64 39.76
CA ALA A 639 2.66 8.34 40.37
C ALA A 639 1.43 8.43 41.32
N GLU A 640 1.27 9.56 42.02
CA GLU A 640 0.09 9.78 42.88
C GLU A 640 -1.19 9.91 42.04
N LEU A 641 -1.15 10.69 40.94
CA LEU A 641 -2.30 10.86 40.05
C LEU A 641 -2.64 9.54 39.34
N PHE A 642 -1.60 8.81 38.89
CA PHE A 642 -1.76 7.47 38.31
C PHE A 642 -2.51 6.53 39.29
N ASN A 643 -2.09 6.45 40.55
CA ASN A 643 -2.75 5.61 41.55
C ASN A 643 -4.22 6.01 41.77
N LYS A 644 -4.56 7.30 41.72
CA LYS A 644 -5.96 7.76 41.81
C LYS A 644 -6.77 7.35 40.59
N ILE A 645 -6.18 7.37 39.40
CA ILE A 645 -6.83 6.89 38.15
C ILE A 645 -7.02 5.38 38.22
N ASP A 646 -6.00 4.64 38.61
CA ASP A 646 -6.01 3.19 38.72
C ASP A 646 -7.07 2.68 39.73
N GLN A 647 -7.30 3.42 40.82
CA GLN A 647 -8.32 3.15 41.82
C GLN A 647 -9.73 3.66 41.45
N GLY A 648 -9.90 4.27 40.25
CA GLY A 648 -11.18 4.83 39.82
C GLY A 648 -11.61 6.10 40.59
N GLN A 649 -10.68 6.75 41.28
CA GLN A 649 -10.95 7.93 42.10
C GLN A 649 -10.72 9.27 41.35
N ALA A 650 -10.13 9.23 40.17
CA ALA A 650 -10.05 10.39 39.30
C ALA A 650 -11.38 10.53 38.54
N GLY A 651 -12.03 11.66 38.63
CA GLY A 651 -13.26 11.96 37.89
C GLY A 651 -12.95 12.01 36.36
N LEU A 652 -13.06 10.89 35.70
CA LEU A 652 -12.82 10.71 34.25
C LEU A 652 -14.01 11.17 33.43
#